data_6421a10f17fce18dd75449cc380a4d75
#
_entry.id   6421a10f17fce18dd75449cc380a4d75
#
_cell.length_a   1.000
_cell.length_b   1.000
_cell.length_c   1.000
_cell.angle_alpha   90.00
_cell.angle_beta   90.00
_cell.angle_gamma   90.00
#
_symmetry.space_group_name_H-M   'P 1'
#
loop_
_entity.id
_entity.type
_entity.pdbx_description
1 polymer ?
#
loop_
_entity_poly.entity_id
_entity_poly.type
_entity_poly.pdbx_seq_one_letter_code
_entity_poly.pdbx_strand_id
1 'polypeptide(L)'
;MSSADFATLGLTAEHPVDLGSRCTVFMNSRVKQAQKEGATVADISAGLSYSVVKNALFKVIKLRDTSTMGDKIIVQGGTFMNNSVLRAFELICGRDVVRPDKAGLMGAYGSALISIERDDGKGSTIAPLDKLESFTVEKTTARCGRCSNNCLLTITKFPDGKRYISNNRCERGAGNISTREKLPNLFDYKYHLLFDRESLPENTAKRGVVGLPRVLGMYENYPFWHKLFTELGFSVKLSPKSSREIYDKGIETMPSESVCYPAKLAHGHIQALIDEGVKFIFYPSMPYEMSENNGADNHYNCPVVATYSEVIKNSVPELRKDVKFMNPFLPIFHKKRMGERLYEEFTKEFPEGGFTKQEIVSALEKAYAEDEAFKAEMHRKGEETLKFLEDNGKNGIVLAGRPYHIDPEINHGLPEMITGYGYAVLTEDSVAHMEQVVRPIRIVDQWTYHSRLYAAAHVVGKHDCLELVQLNSFGCGLDAITTDQVQEILRSFGKLYTCLKIDEVNNLGAARIRLRSLISVVEERKRHHYKPVMGHLGYVRQPEFTEEMRRKHTILCPQMAPIHFDLLEAAFGHSGYNVVILNDCSKAVVDEGLKYVNNDACYPSILIVGQLIHALNSGKYDLKNTSVMITQTGGACRATNYVGMLKKALKDSGHADIPLISLNVVGLEKQSGFKLTVPLAIRAFMAIIYGDVLSRCLYRVRPYEATRGSADALYQKWRMYLREDMKHLSLPNFNKNVRNIVKDFSEFPVLDIKKPRIGLVGEILVKFHPVANNNIIGLLENEGCEVVVPDLMGFFYYICSHGKTKRELLYTTRTKAFAENAAVNAFRFMESSYRKAVKGTKFGCPGDIYEMRESVRSIVSPGNIAGEGWFLSAEMLELIGEGVPNIVCMQPFACLPNHVTGKGVIGELRRQHPESNIVAVDFDPGASEVNQVNRIKLMLTQAFANAGISRRSVVNIQTDDKYSELVAAGKSM
;
A
#
# COMPACT_ATOMS: atom_id res chain seq x y z
N MET A 1 -14.64 -28.72 23.63
CA MET A 1 -14.33 -29.48 22.40
C MET A 1 -12.83 -29.51 22.24
N SER A 2 -12.26 -30.70 22.05
CA SER A 2 -10.81 -30.82 21.79
C SER A 2 -10.49 -30.39 20.34
N SER A 3 -9.22 -30.16 20.04
CA SER A 3 -8.77 -29.85 18.65
C SER A 3 -8.98 -31.05 17.71
N ALA A 4 -8.95 -32.27 18.23
CA ALA A 4 -9.21 -33.46 17.46
C ALA A 4 -10.69 -33.62 17.10
N ASP A 5 -11.60 -33.35 18.05
CA ASP A 5 -13.06 -33.35 17.80
C ASP A 5 -13.43 -32.28 16.77
N PHE A 6 -12.83 -31.08 16.90
CA PHE A 6 -13.04 -29.99 15.97
C PHE A 6 -12.59 -30.35 14.55
N ALA A 7 -11.44 -31.02 14.42
CA ALA A 7 -10.94 -31.51 13.15
C ALA A 7 -11.85 -32.60 12.54
N THR A 8 -12.39 -33.51 13.35
CA THR A 8 -13.29 -34.58 12.91
C THR A 8 -14.59 -33.99 12.37
N LEU A 9 -15.17 -32.99 13.04
CA LEU A 9 -16.37 -32.30 12.55
C LEU A 9 -16.16 -31.65 11.19
N GLY A 10 -14.99 -31.12 10.91
CA GLY A 10 -14.68 -30.54 9.60
C GLY A 10 -14.77 -31.50 8.41
N LEU A 11 -14.70 -32.81 8.65
CA LEU A 11 -14.87 -33.82 7.60
C LEU A 11 -16.34 -34.01 7.20
N THR A 12 -17.29 -33.63 8.05
CA THR A 12 -18.74 -33.77 7.84
C THR A 12 -19.40 -32.44 7.44
N ALA A 13 -18.63 -31.44 7.10
CA ALA A 13 -19.14 -30.16 6.68
C ALA A 13 -19.88 -30.25 5.34
N GLU A 14 -21.13 -29.78 5.30
CA GLU A 14 -21.95 -29.72 4.09
C GLU A 14 -21.67 -28.44 3.27
N HIS A 15 -21.45 -27.32 3.98
CA HIS A 15 -21.25 -26.01 3.39
C HIS A 15 -20.02 -25.30 3.99
N PRO A 16 -18.78 -25.73 3.68
CA PRO A 16 -17.56 -25.12 4.23
C PRO A 16 -17.53 -23.61 4.04
N VAL A 17 -17.35 -22.85 5.13
CA VAL A 17 -17.28 -21.40 5.09
C VAL A 17 -16.02 -20.92 4.38
N ASP A 18 -16.12 -20.01 3.43
CA ASP A 18 -14.94 -19.40 2.82
C ASP A 18 -14.35 -18.31 3.73
N LEU A 19 -13.27 -18.66 4.42
CA LEU A 19 -12.56 -17.77 5.33
C LEU A 19 -11.40 -17.01 4.63
N GLY A 20 -11.24 -17.19 3.31
CA GLY A 20 -10.14 -16.60 2.56
C GLY A 20 -8.79 -17.27 2.81
N SER A 21 -7.71 -16.64 2.35
CA SER A 21 -6.33 -17.16 2.46
C SER A 21 -5.36 -16.17 3.12
N ARG A 22 -5.86 -15.15 3.82
CA ARG A 22 -5.05 -14.14 4.50
C ARG A 22 -4.68 -14.57 5.93
N CYS A 23 -3.94 -13.70 6.64
CA CYS A 23 -3.45 -13.99 7.98
C CYS A 23 -4.57 -14.17 9.02
N THR A 24 -4.21 -14.72 10.17
CA THR A 24 -5.12 -15.07 11.28
C THR A 24 -6.02 -13.92 11.74
N VAL A 25 -5.57 -12.66 11.66
CA VAL A 25 -6.36 -11.48 12.06
C VAL A 25 -7.62 -11.36 11.21
N PHE A 26 -7.47 -11.47 9.89
CA PHE A 26 -8.61 -11.44 8.96
C PHE A 26 -9.51 -12.68 9.10
N MET A 27 -8.91 -13.86 9.28
CA MET A 27 -9.67 -15.09 9.53
C MET A 27 -10.55 -15.00 10.77
N ASN A 28 -10.03 -14.48 11.89
CA ASN A 28 -10.82 -14.33 13.13
C ASN A 28 -12.06 -13.47 12.93
N SER A 29 -11.95 -12.39 12.17
CA SER A 29 -13.09 -11.53 11.86
C SER A 29 -14.15 -12.28 11.04
N ARG A 30 -13.73 -13.08 10.05
CA ARG A 30 -14.65 -13.89 9.24
C ARG A 30 -15.25 -15.06 10.00
N VAL A 31 -14.51 -15.72 10.89
CA VAL A 31 -15.05 -16.77 11.78
C VAL A 31 -16.16 -16.20 12.66
N LYS A 32 -15.92 -15.04 13.31
CA LYS A 32 -16.95 -14.37 14.11
C LYS A 32 -18.19 -13.99 13.28
N GLN A 33 -18.00 -13.60 12.04
CA GLN A 33 -19.09 -13.31 11.11
C GLN A 33 -19.89 -14.59 10.80
N ALA A 34 -19.20 -15.66 10.38
CA ALA A 34 -19.84 -16.94 10.06
C ALA A 34 -20.66 -17.50 11.24
N GLN A 35 -20.15 -17.35 12.47
CA GLN A 35 -20.88 -17.71 13.69
C GLN A 35 -22.18 -16.90 13.85
N LYS A 36 -22.13 -15.58 13.55
CA LYS A 36 -23.32 -14.72 13.61
C LYS A 36 -24.34 -15.05 12.50
N GLU A 37 -23.88 -15.54 11.37
CA GLU A 37 -24.70 -15.98 10.23
C GLU A 37 -25.27 -17.38 10.41
N GLY A 38 -24.94 -18.04 11.53
CA GLY A 38 -25.48 -19.36 11.88
C GLY A 38 -24.74 -20.53 11.23
N ALA A 39 -23.52 -20.33 10.72
CA ALA A 39 -22.70 -21.41 10.20
C ALA A 39 -22.41 -22.46 11.28
N THR A 40 -22.44 -23.73 10.90
CA THR A 40 -22.17 -24.81 11.82
C THR A 40 -20.70 -24.88 12.23
N VAL A 41 -20.40 -25.50 13.35
CA VAL A 41 -19.02 -25.73 13.79
C VAL A 41 -18.25 -26.56 12.76
N ALA A 42 -18.93 -27.52 12.11
CA ALA A 42 -18.37 -28.33 11.04
C ALA A 42 -17.92 -27.47 9.83
N ASP A 43 -18.80 -26.59 9.36
CA ASP A 43 -18.53 -25.71 8.23
C ASP A 43 -17.39 -24.72 8.52
N ILE A 44 -17.32 -24.19 9.75
CA ILE A 44 -16.22 -23.32 10.19
C ILE A 44 -14.91 -24.10 10.28
N SER A 45 -14.91 -25.33 10.80
CA SER A 45 -13.72 -26.18 10.89
C SER A 45 -13.14 -26.53 9.53
N ALA A 46 -14.01 -26.91 8.59
CA ALA A 46 -13.61 -27.15 7.21
C ALA A 46 -13.06 -25.86 6.55
N GLY A 47 -13.75 -24.75 6.73
CA GLY A 47 -13.34 -23.45 6.21
C GLY A 47 -11.95 -23.00 6.70
N LEU A 48 -11.65 -23.21 7.98
CA LEU A 48 -10.31 -22.98 8.55
C LEU A 48 -9.25 -23.88 7.90
N SER A 49 -9.57 -25.16 7.70
CA SER A 49 -8.66 -26.11 7.05
C SER A 49 -8.34 -25.69 5.61
N TYR A 50 -9.35 -25.32 4.82
CA TYR A 50 -9.13 -24.75 3.48
C TYR A 50 -8.30 -23.48 3.50
N SER A 51 -8.57 -22.57 4.43
CA SER A 51 -7.84 -21.30 4.55
C SER A 51 -6.37 -21.50 4.86
N VAL A 52 -6.04 -22.41 5.79
CA VAL A 52 -4.64 -22.75 6.15
C VAL A 52 -3.91 -23.33 4.95
N VAL A 53 -4.51 -24.27 4.23
CA VAL A 53 -3.89 -24.91 3.06
C VAL A 53 -3.72 -23.89 1.91
N LYS A 54 -4.74 -23.09 1.59
CA LYS A 54 -4.64 -22.05 0.59
C LYS A 54 -3.54 -21.04 0.93
N ASN A 55 -3.41 -20.66 2.20
CA ASN A 55 -2.34 -19.78 2.65
C ASN A 55 -0.96 -20.42 2.44
N ALA A 56 -0.77 -21.65 2.87
CA ALA A 56 0.50 -22.35 2.73
C ALA A 56 0.90 -22.49 1.25
N LEU A 57 0.02 -23.02 0.42
CA LEU A 57 0.32 -23.30 -0.99
C LEU A 57 0.46 -22.03 -1.82
N PHE A 58 -0.53 -21.15 -1.79
CA PHE A 58 -0.60 -20.03 -2.72
C PHE A 58 0.14 -18.78 -2.23
N LYS A 59 0.31 -18.63 -0.91
CA LYS A 59 0.90 -17.42 -0.33
C LYS A 59 2.33 -17.60 0.17
N VAL A 60 2.61 -18.71 0.86
CA VAL A 60 3.94 -18.99 1.41
C VAL A 60 4.82 -19.65 0.36
N ILE A 61 4.38 -20.75 -0.23
CA ILE A 61 5.12 -21.50 -1.26
C ILE A 61 5.03 -20.78 -2.61
N LYS A 62 3.97 -19.98 -2.81
CA LYS A 62 3.66 -19.28 -4.08
C LYS A 62 3.44 -20.26 -5.23
N LEU A 63 2.88 -21.43 -4.91
CA LEU A 63 2.47 -22.42 -5.89
C LEU A 63 1.25 -21.89 -6.64
N ARG A 64 1.29 -21.88 -7.97
CA ARG A 64 0.21 -21.35 -8.82
C ARG A 64 -0.63 -22.44 -9.44
N ASP A 65 0.02 -23.53 -9.78
CA ASP A 65 -0.59 -24.73 -10.32
C ASP A 65 -0.16 -25.94 -9.48
N THR A 66 -1.14 -26.62 -8.89
CA THR A 66 -0.93 -27.82 -8.09
C THR A 66 -0.39 -28.99 -8.92
N SER A 67 -0.55 -28.94 -10.25
CA SER A 67 0.00 -29.95 -11.15
C SER A 67 1.53 -30.05 -11.08
N THR A 68 2.21 -28.96 -10.75
CA THR A 68 3.66 -28.88 -10.63
C THR A 68 4.23 -29.62 -9.42
N MET A 69 3.39 -30.08 -8.49
CA MET A 69 3.80 -30.84 -7.31
C MET A 69 4.17 -32.32 -7.62
N GLY A 70 3.97 -32.76 -8.86
CA GLY A 70 4.18 -34.15 -9.26
C GLY A 70 2.99 -35.06 -8.91
N ASP A 71 3.07 -36.32 -9.32
CA ASP A 71 1.97 -37.30 -9.16
C ASP A 71 1.92 -37.96 -7.79
N LYS A 72 3.03 -37.99 -7.07
CA LYS A 72 3.14 -38.59 -5.73
C LYS A 72 3.45 -37.52 -4.70
N ILE A 73 2.44 -37.18 -3.88
CA ILE A 73 2.54 -36.15 -2.86
C ILE A 73 2.59 -36.82 -1.49
N ILE A 74 3.65 -36.54 -0.73
CA ILE A 74 3.81 -37.00 0.65
C ILE A 74 3.78 -35.79 1.56
N VAL A 75 2.94 -35.80 2.58
CA VAL A 75 2.83 -34.75 3.59
C VAL A 75 3.30 -35.24 4.95
N GLN A 76 3.95 -34.35 5.69
CA GLN A 76 4.47 -34.66 7.02
C GLN A 76 4.37 -33.46 7.97
N GLY A 77 4.57 -33.69 9.25
CA GLY A 77 4.47 -32.66 10.29
C GLY A 77 3.16 -32.73 11.06
N GLY A 78 3.14 -32.12 12.26
CA GLY A 78 2.01 -32.19 13.18
C GLY A 78 0.71 -31.59 12.62
N THR A 79 0.79 -30.59 11.74
CA THR A 79 -0.40 -29.95 11.12
C THR A 79 -1.21 -30.97 10.30
N PHE A 80 -0.55 -31.89 9.60
CA PHE A 80 -1.21 -32.92 8.82
C PHE A 80 -1.77 -34.10 9.66
N MET A 81 -1.56 -34.10 10.97
CA MET A 81 -2.30 -35.02 11.88
C MET A 81 -3.79 -34.59 11.98
N ASN A 82 -4.12 -33.39 11.61
CA ASN A 82 -5.50 -32.92 11.46
C ASN A 82 -6.09 -33.46 10.14
N ASN A 83 -7.06 -34.37 10.23
CA ASN A 83 -7.69 -35.03 9.08
C ASN A 83 -8.45 -34.03 8.19
N SER A 84 -9.04 -33.00 8.75
CA SER A 84 -9.74 -31.97 7.95
C SER A 84 -8.74 -31.14 7.10
N VAL A 85 -7.54 -30.86 7.63
CA VAL A 85 -6.46 -30.20 6.87
C VAL A 85 -5.94 -31.11 5.75
N LEU A 86 -5.74 -32.40 6.03
CA LEU A 86 -5.34 -33.37 5.02
C LEU A 86 -6.37 -33.43 3.89
N ARG A 87 -7.65 -33.58 4.24
CA ARG A 87 -8.74 -33.60 3.23
C ARG A 87 -8.85 -32.32 2.43
N ALA A 88 -8.74 -31.17 3.07
CA ALA A 88 -8.71 -29.88 2.37
C ALA A 88 -7.53 -29.77 1.39
N PHE A 89 -6.38 -30.31 1.76
CA PHE A 89 -5.20 -30.36 0.90
C PHE A 89 -5.44 -31.24 -0.34
N GLU A 90 -5.97 -32.45 -0.16
CA GLU A 90 -6.33 -33.37 -1.27
C GLU A 90 -7.32 -32.70 -2.25
N LEU A 91 -8.37 -32.09 -1.71
CA LEU A 91 -9.40 -31.42 -2.52
C LEU A 91 -8.85 -30.20 -3.29
N ILE A 92 -7.95 -29.43 -2.69
CA ILE A 92 -7.30 -28.30 -3.38
C ILE A 92 -6.33 -28.77 -4.46
N CYS A 93 -5.59 -29.88 -4.21
CA CYS A 93 -4.65 -30.45 -5.17
C CYS A 93 -5.31 -31.31 -6.24
N GLY A 94 -6.55 -31.77 -5.99
CA GLY A 94 -7.27 -32.69 -6.88
C GLY A 94 -6.59 -34.07 -6.99
N ARG A 95 -5.87 -34.53 -5.93
CA ARG A 95 -5.06 -35.73 -5.93
C ARG A 95 -5.02 -36.37 -4.54
N ASP A 96 -4.84 -37.69 -4.52
CA ASP A 96 -4.61 -38.40 -3.28
C ASP A 96 -3.22 -38.07 -2.72
N VAL A 97 -3.14 -37.98 -1.40
CA VAL A 97 -1.93 -37.58 -0.68
C VAL A 97 -1.57 -38.60 0.36
N VAL A 98 -0.32 -39.00 0.38
CA VAL A 98 0.19 -39.99 1.35
C VAL A 98 0.64 -39.26 2.62
N ARG A 99 0.03 -39.60 3.75
CA ARG A 99 0.48 -39.22 5.08
C ARG A 99 1.06 -40.42 5.78
N PRO A 100 2.36 -40.50 6.08
CA PRO A 100 2.96 -41.58 6.85
C PRO A 100 2.34 -41.70 8.25
N ASP A 101 2.27 -42.93 8.82
CA ASP A 101 1.73 -43.16 10.17
C ASP A 101 2.41 -42.28 11.23
N LYS A 102 3.69 -42.01 11.06
CA LYS A 102 4.52 -41.22 11.96
C LYS A 102 4.81 -39.84 11.42
N ALA A 103 3.90 -39.25 10.61
CA ALA A 103 4.07 -37.94 9.97
C ALA A 103 4.52 -36.82 10.95
N GLY A 104 4.05 -36.87 12.20
CA GLY A 104 4.43 -35.89 13.24
C GLY A 104 5.88 -36.05 13.74
N LEU A 105 6.53 -37.22 13.51
CA LEU A 105 7.90 -37.54 13.95
C LEU A 105 8.94 -37.45 12.82
N MET A 106 8.53 -37.16 11.59
CA MET A 106 9.43 -37.18 10.44
C MET A 106 10.57 -36.16 10.54
N GLY A 107 10.34 -35.03 11.19
CA GLY A 107 11.40 -34.04 11.49
C GLY A 107 12.46 -34.61 12.45
N ALA A 108 12.04 -35.30 13.50
CA ALA A 108 12.96 -35.96 14.43
C ALA A 108 13.73 -37.11 13.75
N TYR A 109 13.05 -37.90 12.90
CA TYR A 109 13.67 -38.96 12.11
C TYR A 109 14.74 -38.41 11.15
N GLY A 110 14.41 -37.32 10.41
CA GLY A 110 15.36 -36.63 9.54
C GLY A 110 16.55 -36.07 10.30
N SER A 111 16.33 -35.51 11.50
CA SER A 111 17.42 -35.05 12.37
C SER A 111 18.33 -36.17 12.82
N ALA A 112 17.76 -37.35 13.12
CA ALA A 112 18.56 -38.55 13.49
C ALA A 112 19.43 -39.03 12.31
N LEU A 113 18.88 -39.06 11.09
CA LEU A 113 19.63 -39.43 9.88
C LEU A 113 20.78 -38.43 9.62
N ILE A 114 20.54 -37.15 9.72
CA ILE A 114 21.56 -36.10 9.58
C ILE A 114 22.63 -36.26 10.69
N SER A 115 22.24 -36.61 11.90
CA SER A 115 23.18 -36.82 12.99
C SER A 115 24.09 -38.01 12.71
N ILE A 116 23.55 -39.08 12.14
CA ILE A 116 24.34 -40.29 11.72
C ILE A 116 25.31 -39.89 10.59
N GLU A 117 24.83 -39.18 9.59
CA GLU A 117 25.68 -38.71 8.47
C GLU A 117 26.82 -37.78 8.92
N ARG A 118 26.59 -37.01 9.99
CA ARG A 118 27.56 -36.03 10.54
C ARG A 118 28.36 -36.60 11.71
N ASP A 119 28.22 -37.85 12.05
CA ASP A 119 28.97 -38.46 13.15
C ASP A 119 30.48 -38.42 12.82
N ASP A 120 31.26 -37.81 13.70
CA ASP A 120 32.73 -37.72 13.56
C ASP A 120 33.48 -38.80 14.35
N GLY A 121 32.77 -39.80 14.86
CA GLY A 121 33.31 -40.93 15.62
C GLY A 121 33.79 -40.60 17.04
N LYS A 122 33.52 -39.39 17.56
CA LYS A 122 33.96 -38.98 18.92
C LYS A 122 33.08 -39.54 20.05
N GLY A 123 32.05 -40.26 19.72
CA GLY A 123 31.10 -40.83 20.68
C GLY A 123 30.05 -39.81 21.20
N SER A 124 29.05 -40.33 21.89
CA SER A 124 27.93 -39.51 22.39
C SER A 124 28.32 -38.71 23.62
N THR A 125 27.87 -37.45 23.64
CA THR A 125 27.96 -36.56 24.81
C THR A 125 26.73 -36.62 25.72
N ILE A 126 25.78 -37.51 25.46
CA ILE A 126 24.59 -37.74 26.31
C ILE A 126 25.03 -38.19 27.70
N ALA A 127 24.44 -37.54 28.72
CA ALA A 127 24.72 -37.93 30.09
C ALA A 127 24.30 -39.42 30.34
N PRO A 128 25.08 -40.21 31.08
CA PRO A 128 24.69 -41.57 31.46
C PRO A 128 23.37 -41.64 32.24
N LEU A 129 22.68 -42.77 32.16
CA LEU A 129 21.30 -42.91 32.71
C LEU A 129 21.23 -42.66 34.21
N ASP A 130 22.24 -43.11 34.96
CA ASP A 130 22.38 -42.88 36.42
C ASP A 130 22.44 -41.36 36.77
N LYS A 131 23.09 -40.58 35.92
CA LYS A 131 23.10 -39.11 36.06
C LYS A 131 21.78 -38.46 35.67
N LEU A 132 21.04 -39.05 34.73
CA LEU A 132 19.74 -38.53 34.31
C LEU A 132 18.65 -38.76 35.35
N GLU A 133 18.69 -39.88 36.09
CA GLU A 133 17.73 -40.21 37.16
C GLU A 133 17.83 -39.28 38.37
N SER A 134 19.04 -38.74 38.67
CA SER A 134 19.26 -37.77 39.72
C SER A 134 19.26 -36.32 39.22
N PHE A 135 18.90 -36.08 37.95
CA PHE A 135 19.01 -34.79 37.32
C PHE A 135 17.90 -33.82 37.78
N THR A 136 18.26 -32.85 38.58
CA THR A 136 17.34 -31.77 39.01
C THR A 136 17.81 -30.44 38.52
N VAL A 137 16.89 -29.57 38.15
CA VAL A 137 17.17 -28.21 37.64
C VAL A 137 16.48 -27.15 38.52
N GLU A 138 17.23 -26.11 38.80
CA GLU A 138 16.65 -24.92 39.44
C GLU A 138 16.22 -23.93 38.38
N LYS A 139 14.95 -23.46 38.46
CA LYS A 139 14.41 -22.46 37.56
C LYS A 139 14.14 -21.17 38.30
N THR A 140 14.73 -20.08 37.83
CA THR A 140 14.48 -18.73 38.35
C THR A 140 14.05 -17.82 37.21
N THR A 141 13.32 -16.75 37.55
CA THR A 141 12.92 -15.76 36.53
C THR A 141 13.56 -14.42 36.86
N ALA A 142 14.00 -13.70 35.81
CA ALA A 142 14.57 -12.36 35.95
C ALA A 142 14.19 -11.52 34.71
N ARG A 143 14.11 -10.21 34.90
CA ARG A 143 13.94 -9.29 33.80
C ARG A 143 15.28 -8.93 33.21
N CYS A 144 15.36 -8.92 31.85
CA CYS A 144 16.61 -8.74 31.09
C CYS A 144 17.25 -7.36 31.29
N GLY A 145 16.49 -6.28 31.30
CA GLY A 145 16.98 -4.89 31.49
C GLY A 145 18.01 -4.38 30.46
N ARG A 146 18.31 -5.13 29.37
CA ARG A 146 19.34 -4.79 28.39
C ARG A 146 18.83 -3.99 27.18
N CYS A 147 17.52 -3.86 27.03
CA CYS A 147 16.83 -3.07 26.02
C CYS A 147 15.39 -2.80 26.45
N SER A 148 14.66 -1.99 25.70
CA SER A 148 13.25 -1.64 25.94
C SER A 148 12.30 -2.85 26.05
N ASN A 149 12.67 -3.97 25.45
CA ASN A 149 11.88 -5.21 25.51
C ASN A 149 11.76 -5.82 26.90
N ASN A 150 12.70 -5.52 27.78
CA ASN A 150 12.68 -5.95 29.20
C ASN A 150 12.15 -7.39 29.40
N CYS A 151 12.62 -8.35 28.58
CA CYS A 151 12.12 -9.73 28.51
C CYS A 151 12.13 -10.40 29.89
N LEU A 152 11.06 -11.12 30.24
CA LEU A 152 11.03 -12.01 31.38
C LEU A 152 11.79 -13.29 31.02
N LEU A 153 13.04 -13.39 31.47
CA LEU A 153 13.91 -14.53 31.23
C LEU A 153 13.61 -15.67 32.21
N THR A 154 13.69 -16.90 31.75
CA THR A 154 13.77 -18.08 32.61
C THR A 154 15.20 -18.59 32.59
N ILE A 155 15.84 -18.55 33.73
CA ILE A 155 17.20 -19.02 33.96
C ILE A 155 17.11 -20.42 34.55
N THR A 156 17.51 -21.42 33.79
CA THR A 156 17.61 -22.80 34.23
C THR A 156 19.06 -23.09 34.62
N LYS A 157 19.31 -23.42 35.86
CA LYS A 157 20.64 -23.79 36.38
C LYS A 157 20.70 -25.32 36.48
N PHE A 158 21.68 -25.88 35.87
CA PHE A 158 21.93 -27.34 35.87
C PHE A 158 22.83 -27.76 37.00
N PRO A 159 22.83 -29.07 37.39
CA PRO A 159 23.65 -29.61 38.47
C PRO A 159 25.17 -29.39 38.25
N ASP A 160 25.61 -29.34 37.00
CA ASP A 160 26.99 -29.05 36.61
C ASP A 160 27.38 -27.55 36.72
N GLY A 161 26.48 -26.71 37.21
CA GLY A 161 26.68 -25.26 37.35
C GLY A 161 26.41 -24.46 36.06
N LYS A 162 26.19 -25.12 34.93
CA LYS A 162 25.81 -24.47 33.68
C LYS A 162 24.46 -23.80 33.79
N ARG A 163 24.30 -22.70 33.09
CA ARG A 163 23.04 -21.96 33.02
C ARG A 163 22.52 -21.95 31.60
N TYR A 164 21.22 -22.19 31.46
CA TYR A 164 20.51 -22.02 30.22
C TYR A 164 19.43 -20.95 30.40
N ILE A 165 19.44 -19.97 29.52
CA ILE A 165 18.47 -18.87 29.56
C ILE A 165 17.49 -19.05 28.42
N SER A 166 16.21 -19.09 28.76
CA SER A 166 15.10 -19.18 27.81
C SER A 166 14.15 -17.96 27.96
N ASN A 167 13.17 -17.84 27.06
CA ASN A 167 12.28 -16.70 26.93
C ASN A 167 12.99 -15.36 26.57
N ASN A 168 14.28 -15.44 26.23
CA ASN A 168 15.01 -14.33 25.63
C ASN A 168 14.56 -14.10 24.20
N ARG A 169 14.32 -12.82 23.86
CA ARG A 169 13.95 -12.44 22.48
C ARG A 169 15.18 -12.19 21.60
N CYS A 170 16.37 -12.04 22.17
CA CYS A 170 17.64 -11.88 21.46
C CYS A 170 18.78 -12.56 22.21
N GLU A 171 19.93 -12.76 21.56
CA GLU A 171 21.14 -13.41 22.14
C GLU A 171 21.74 -12.62 23.33
N ARG A 172 21.55 -11.28 23.38
CA ARG A 172 21.94 -10.47 24.55
C ARG A 172 21.25 -10.96 25.82
N GLY A 173 19.95 -11.33 25.73
CA GLY A 173 19.19 -11.88 26.86
C GLY A 173 19.62 -13.30 27.22
N ALA A 174 20.19 -14.07 26.30
CA ALA A 174 20.72 -15.42 26.58
C ALA A 174 22.00 -15.42 27.42
N GLY A 175 22.61 -14.26 27.67
CA GLY A 175 23.87 -14.17 28.39
C GLY A 175 25.07 -14.59 27.55
N ASN A 176 24.88 -14.90 26.29
CA ASN A 176 25.94 -15.13 25.32
C ASN A 176 26.61 -13.80 24.99
N ILE A 177 27.43 -13.29 25.87
CA ILE A 177 28.43 -12.28 25.55
C ILE A 177 29.43 -13.03 24.68
N SER A 178 29.28 -12.87 23.37
CA SER A 178 30.17 -13.49 22.41
C SER A 178 31.61 -13.06 22.72
N THR A 179 32.46 -14.01 23.10
CA THR A 179 33.90 -13.88 23.03
C THR A 179 34.42 -13.87 21.58
N ARG A 180 33.50 -13.90 20.62
CA ARG A 180 33.78 -13.80 19.20
C ARG A 180 34.23 -12.39 18.85
N GLU A 181 35.14 -12.30 17.93
CA GLU A 181 35.58 -11.07 17.27
C GLU A 181 34.37 -10.18 16.94
N LYS A 182 34.42 -8.88 17.30
CA LYS A 182 33.35 -7.95 16.96
C LYS A 182 33.36 -7.70 15.45
N LEU A 183 32.42 -8.32 14.76
CA LEU A 183 32.21 -8.07 13.33
C LEU A 183 31.58 -6.70 13.10
N PRO A 184 31.86 -6.05 11.94
CA PRO A 184 31.25 -4.77 11.58
C PRO A 184 29.72 -4.81 11.62
N ASN A 185 29.13 -3.79 12.24
CA ASN A 185 27.69 -3.53 12.27
C ASN A 185 27.42 -2.11 11.78
N LEU A 186 27.12 -1.95 10.50
CA LEU A 186 26.91 -0.63 9.90
C LEU A 186 25.56 -0.03 10.25
N PHE A 187 24.60 -0.79 10.80
CA PHE A 187 23.36 -0.24 11.36
C PHE A 187 23.64 0.63 12.59
N ASP A 188 24.42 0.09 13.53
CA ASP A 188 24.83 0.82 14.74
C ASP A 188 25.73 2.01 14.38
N TYR A 189 26.71 1.78 13.49
CA TYR A 189 27.59 2.84 13.01
C TYR A 189 26.82 4.00 12.37
N LYS A 190 25.89 3.70 11.44
CA LYS A 190 25.06 4.70 10.76
C LYS A 190 24.18 5.45 11.75
N TYR A 191 23.59 4.76 12.73
CA TYR A 191 22.74 5.38 13.73
C TYR A 191 23.48 6.44 14.53
N HIS A 192 24.70 6.13 14.97
CA HIS A 192 25.56 7.07 15.69
C HIS A 192 26.08 8.21 14.80
N LEU A 193 26.53 7.91 13.59
CA LEU A 193 26.97 8.92 12.62
C LEU A 193 25.84 9.90 12.25
N LEU A 194 24.61 9.43 12.22
CA LEU A 194 23.42 10.21 11.89
C LEU A 194 23.04 11.16 13.04
N PHE A 195 22.97 10.66 14.28
CA PHE A 195 22.31 11.35 15.37
C PHE A 195 23.23 11.90 16.46
N ASP A 196 24.47 11.41 16.60
CA ASP A 196 25.41 11.90 17.61
C ASP A 196 26.13 13.16 17.07
N ARG A 197 25.36 14.26 17.03
CA ARG A 197 25.83 15.57 16.52
C ARG A 197 25.67 16.62 17.59
N GLU A 198 26.71 17.45 17.74
CA GLU A 198 26.69 18.56 18.68
C GLU A 198 25.87 19.73 18.11
N SER A 199 24.96 20.25 18.89
CA SER A 199 24.16 21.42 18.58
C SER A 199 24.74 22.68 19.27
N LEU A 200 24.27 23.85 18.82
CA LEU A 200 24.55 25.08 19.53
C LEU A 200 23.94 25.02 20.94
N PRO A 201 24.67 25.48 21.98
CA PRO A 201 24.08 25.63 23.31
C PRO A 201 22.90 26.59 23.28
N GLU A 202 21.82 26.27 24.02
CA GLU A 202 20.59 27.05 24.01
C GLU A 202 20.79 28.52 24.35
N ASN A 203 21.73 28.83 25.27
CA ASN A 203 22.07 30.18 25.70
C ASN A 203 22.84 30.99 24.66
N THR A 204 23.43 30.35 23.66
CA THR A 204 24.15 31.02 22.54
C THR A 204 23.37 31.03 21.24
N ALA A 205 22.27 30.29 21.18
CA ALA A 205 21.43 30.20 20.01
C ALA A 205 20.60 31.48 19.78
N LYS A 206 21.00 32.27 18.78
CA LYS A 206 20.39 33.59 18.50
C LYS A 206 18.88 33.51 18.16
N ARG A 207 18.43 32.35 17.66
CA ARG A 207 17.05 32.11 17.19
C ARG A 207 16.29 31.11 18.03
N GLY A 208 16.82 30.72 19.20
CA GLY A 208 16.16 29.80 20.11
C GLY A 208 16.31 28.34 19.70
N VAL A 209 15.40 27.52 20.19
CA VAL A 209 15.43 26.04 20.03
C VAL A 209 14.49 25.61 18.93
N VAL A 210 14.97 24.74 18.03
CA VAL A 210 14.14 24.00 17.08
C VAL A 210 14.13 22.51 17.41
N GLY A 211 12.94 21.92 17.52
CA GLY A 211 12.74 20.48 17.69
C GLY A 211 12.72 19.77 16.35
N LEU A 212 13.55 18.75 16.20
CA LEU A 212 13.54 17.84 15.05
C LEU A 212 13.08 16.45 15.54
N PRO A 213 11.97 15.90 14.99
CA PRO A 213 11.52 14.57 15.39
C PRO A 213 12.39 13.48 14.75
N ARG A 214 12.72 12.43 15.49
CA ARG A 214 13.50 11.26 15.02
C ARG A 214 12.57 10.30 14.29
N VAL A 215 12.12 10.65 13.07
CA VAL A 215 11.07 9.93 12.36
C VAL A 215 11.31 9.87 10.85
N LEU A 216 10.88 8.77 10.23
CA LEU A 216 10.76 8.60 8.78
C LEU A 216 11.93 9.21 7.96
N GLY A 217 11.67 10.25 7.19
CA GLY A 217 12.69 10.92 6.35
C GLY A 217 13.85 11.56 7.11
N MET A 218 13.72 11.78 8.43
CA MET A 218 14.83 12.27 9.24
C MET A 218 15.96 11.24 9.39
N TYR A 219 15.70 9.95 9.21
CA TYR A 219 16.73 8.91 9.16
C TYR A 219 17.57 8.95 7.88
N GLU A 220 17.21 9.78 6.92
CA GLU A 220 18.01 10.10 5.74
C GLU A 220 18.63 11.49 5.85
N ASN A 221 17.78 12.49 6.12
CA ASN A 221 18.11 13.90 5.91
C ASN A 221 18.49 14.66 7.21
N TYR A 222 18.64 13.97 8.38
CA TYR A 222 18.95 14.64 9.63
C TYR A 222 20.29 15.43 9.59
N PRO A 223 21.40 14.92 8.99
CA PRO A 223 22.63 15.69 8.88
C PRO A 223 22.45 17.02 8.16
N PHE A 224 21.66 17.02 7.08
CA PHE A 224 21.31 18.21 6.33
C PHE A 224 20.53 19.22 7.19
N TRP A 225 19.48 18.78 7.86
CA TRP A 225 18.62 19.67 8.67
C TRP A 225 19.37 20.17 9.91
N HIS A 226 20.12 19.33 10.58
CA HIS A 226 20.92 19.72 11.74
C HIS A 226 21.91 20.83 11.36
N LYS A 227 22.65 20.63 10.25
CA LYS A 227 23.62 21.63 9.77
C LYS A 227 22.94 22.93 9.35
N LEU A 228 21.83 22.85 8.62
CA LEU A 228 21.05 24.04 8.21
C LEU A 228 20.66 24.89 9.42
N PHE A 229 20.02 24.28 10.42
CA PHE A 229 19.50 25.01 11.58
C PHE A 229 20.62 25.56 12.47
N THR A 230 21.69 24.84 12.66
CA THR A 230 22.86 25.33 13.43
C THR A 230 23.53 26.51 12.72
N GLU A 231 23.69 26.50 11.40
CA GLU A 231 24.21 27.63 10.61
C GLU A 231 23.26 28.84 10.62
N LEU A 232 21.97 28.61 10.72
CA LEU A 232 20.97 29.67 10.89
C LEU A 232 20.87 30.18 12.34
N GLY A 233 21.65 29.64 13.28
CA GLY A 233 21.75 30.13 14.65
C GLY A 233 20.68 29.56 15.60
N PHE A 234 20.08 28.41 15.29
CA PHE A 234 19.21 27.66 16.18
C PHE A 234 19.98 26.62 16.99
N SER A 235 19.54 26.38 18.23
CA SER A 235 19.89 25.15 18.94
C SER A 235 18.95 24.04 18.47
N VAL A 236 19.52 22.91 18.02
CA VAL A 236 18.73 21.78 17.52
C VAL A 236 18.49 20.79 18.67
N LYS A 237 17.23 20.55 18.99
CA LYS A 237 16.80 19.55 19.93
C LYS A 237 16.16 18.37 19.21
N LEU A 238 16.85 17.22 19.24
CA LEU A 238 16.35 15.98 18.65
C LEU A 238 15.44 15.26 19.64
N SER A 239 14.31 14.71 19.21
CA SER A 239 13.45 13.90 20.08
C SER A 239 14.19 12.68 20.66
N PRO A 240 13.79 12.14 21.81
CA PRO A 240 14.44 10.99 22.46
C PRO A 240 14.61 9.78 21.53
N LYS A 241 15.40 8.79 21.93
CA LYS A 241 15.50 7.51 21.21
C LYS A 241 14.15 6.81 21.21
N SER A 242 13.80 6.18 20.10
CA SER A 242 12.57 5.42 19.97
C SER A 242 12.50 4.29 21.02
N SER A 243 11.33 4.13 21.59
CA SER A 243 11.03 3.10 22.58
C SER A 243 9.54 2.82 22.61
N ARG A 244 9.13 1.75 23.29
CA ARG A 244 7.72 1.46 23.53
C ARG A 244 7.02 2.61 24.25
N GLU A 245 7.68 3.28 25.17
CA GLU A 245 7.14 4.44 25.90
C GLU A 245 6.87 5.63 24.97
N ILE A 246 7.77 5.88 24.01
CA ILE A 246 7.55 6.89 22.97
C ILE A 246 6.34 6.51 22.10
N TYR A 247 6.21 5.25 21.70
CA TYR A 247 5.04 4.80 20.94
C TYR A 247 3.74 5.03 21.71
N ASP A 248 3.72 4.64 22.99
CA ASP A 248 2.53 4.74 23.87
C ASP A 248 2.06 6.20 24.04
N LYS A 249 2.97 7.17 24.08
CA LYS A 249 2.64 8.61 24.12
C LYS A 249 1.83 9.09 22.91
N GLY A 250 1.98 8.45 21.76
CA GLY A 250 1.32 8.84 20.51
C GLY A 250 0.02 8.13 20.20
N ILE A 251 -0.37 7.07 20.91
CA ILE A 251 -1.47 6.18 20.56
C ILE A 251 -2.79 6.92 20.31
N GLU A 252 -3.14 7.85 21.18
CA GLU A 252 -4.43 8.55 21.14
C GLU A 252 -4.59 9.47 19.91
N THR A 253 -3.47 9.91 19.34
CA THR A 253 -3.48 10.82 18.18
C THR A 253 -3.37 10.10 16.84
N MET A 254 -3.23 8.77 16.81
CA MET A 254 -3.12 7.98 15.59
C MET A 254 -4.47 7.80 14.90
N PRO A 255 -4.70 8.36 13.70
CA PRO A 255 -5.99 8.28 13.02
C PRO A 255 -6.24 6.91 12.35
N SER A 256 -5.20 6.09 12.17
CA SER A 256 -5.28 4.82 11.46
C SER A 256 -4.31 3.77 12.00
N GLU A 257 -4.85 2.63 12.42
CA GLU A 257 -4.05 1.48 12.87
C GLU A 257 -3.33 0.75 11.72
N SER A 258 -3.78 0.93 10.48
CA SER A 258 -3.25 0.22 9.31
C SER A 258 -2.02 0.89 8.67
N VAL A 259 -1.56 2.04 9.19
CA VAL A 259 -0.30 2.65 8.77
C VAL A 259 0.90 1.88 9.34
N CYS A 260 2.04 1.92 8.66
CA CYS A 260 3.26 1.23 9.10
C CYS A 260 3.77 1.72 10.47
N TYR A 261 4.41 0.84 11.22
CA TYR A 261 4.92 1.13 12.57
C TYR A 261 5.84 2.36 12.65
N PRO A 262 6.79 2.57 11.71
CA PRO A 262 7.61 3.80 11.72
C PRO A 262 6.81 5.11 11.65
N ALA A 263 5.69 5.12 10.96
CA ALA A 263 4.81 6.29 10.91
C ALA A 263 4.02 6.48 12.21
N LYS A 264 3.60 5.39 12.87
CA LYS A 264 2.96 5.45 14.19
C LYS A 264 3.87 6.08 15.25
N LEU A 265 5.16 5.74 15.24
CA LEU A 265 6.16 6.32 16.15
C LEU A 265 6.26 7.85 16.02
N ALA A 266 5.96 8.43 14.87
CA ALA A 266 6.02 9.88 14.66
C ALA A 266 5.14 10.65 15.64
N HIS A 267 3.97 10.14 15.99
CA HIS A 267 3.07 10.75 16.97
C HIS A 267 3.73 10.87 18.34
N GLY A 268 4.35 9.79 18.83
CA GLY A 268 5.03 9.79 20.12
C GLY A 268 6.28 10.68 20.15
N HIS A 269 7.04 10.75 19.05
CA HIS A 269 8.20 11.64 18.98
C HIS A 269 7.82 13.11 19.00
N ILE A 270 6.72 13.49 18.35
CA ILE A 270 6.20 14.85 18.43
C ILE A 270 5.71 15.15 19.84
N GLN A 271 4.96 14.24 20.46
CA GLN A 271 4.50 14.42 21.84
C GLN A 271 5.67 14.54 22.83
N ALA A 272 6.73 13.76 22.64
CA ALA A 272 7.92 13.86 23.50
C ALA A 272 8.60 15.24 23.40
N LEU A 273 8.72 15.83 22.20
CA LEU A 273 9.24 17.19 22.05
C LEU A 273 8.35 18.23 22.73
N ILE A 274 7.03 18.07 22.65
CA ILE A 274 6.06 18.96 23.33
C ILE A 274 6.20 18.84 24.85
N ASP A 275 6.27 17.61 25.38
CA ASP A 275 6.45 17.32 26.82
C ASP A 275 7.77 17.92 27.35
N GLU A 276 8.82 17.97 26.53
CA GLU A 276 10.11 18.60 26.84
C GLU A 276 10.09 20.14 26.69
N GLY A 277 8.94 20.74 26.41
CA GLY A 277 8.74 22.18 26.38
C GLY A 277 9.20 22.88 25.08
N VAL A 278 9.47 22.13 24.01
CA VAL A 278 9.87 22.70 22.72
C VAL A 278 8.72 23.50 22.11
N LYS A 279 8.99 24.78 21.76
CA LYS A 279 7.99 25.70 21.22
C LYS A 279 8.00 25.84 19.70
N PHE A 280 9.03 25.37 19.04
CA PHE A 280 9.14 25.32 17.58
C PHE A 280 9.60 23.96 17.12
N ILE A 281 8.76 23.28 16.34
CA ILE A 281 9.05 21.95 15.76
C ILE A 281 9.04 22.07 14.23
N PHE A 282 10.08 21.52 13.61
CA PHE A 282 10.20 21.47 12.16
C PHE A 282 10.16 20.03 11.66
N TYR A 283 9.16 19.72 10.82
CA TYR A 283 8.99 18.42 10.17
C TYR A 283 8.51 18.61 8.73
N PRO A 284 9.43 18.77 7.75
CA PRO A 284 9.08 19.10 6.38
C PRO A 284 8.39 17.97 5.63
N SER A 285 7.60 18.32 4.64
CA SER A 285 7.03 17.42 3.64
C SER A 285 7.95 17.34 2.43
N MET A 286 8.42 16.12 2.10
CA MET A 286 9.45 15.85 1.11
C MET A 286 8.97 14.83 0.07
N PRO A 287 8.20 15.24 -0.96
CA PRO A 287 7.70 14.33 -1.99
C PRO A 287 8.78 13.69 -2.86
N TYR A 288 9.92 14.33 -2.98
CA TYR A 288 11.07 13.90 -3.78
C TYR A 288 12.35 13.91 -2.95
N GLU A 289 13.21 12.94 -3.20
CA GLU A 289 14.58 12.90 -2.69
C GLU A 289 15.60 13.33 -3.76
N MET A 290 16.89 13.37 -3.39
CA MET A 290 17.96 13.48 -4.36
C MET A 290 17.96 12.27 -5.29
N SER A 291 18.24 12.50 -6.58
CA SER A 291 18.39 11.40 -7.54
C SER A 291 19.77 10.77 -7.35
N GLU A 292 19.80 9.48 -7.02
CA GLU A 292 21.03 8.72 -6.80
C GLU A 292 21.34 7.76 -7.96
N ASN A 293 20.32 7.37 -8.72
CA ASN A 293 20.45 6.43 -9.82
C ASN A 293 20.01 7.09 -11.13
N ASN A 294 20.98 7.39 -12.00
CA ASN A 294 20.76 8.09 -13.28
C ASN A 294 19.83 7.34 -14.26
N GLY A 295 19.58 6.05 -14.03
CA GLY A 295 18.68 5.26 -14.87
C GLY A 295 17.30 5.05 -14.26
N ALA A 296 16.99 5.61 -13.08
CA ALA A 296 15.67 5.50 -12.48
C ALA A 296 14.65 6.39 -13.21
N ASP A 297 13.39 5.95 -13.27
CA ASP A 297 12.30 6.70 -13.94
C ASP A 297 11.90 7.93 -13.12
N ASN A 298 12.09 7.90 -11.80
CA ASN A 298 11.79 9.00 -10.88
C ASN A 298 12.53 8.82 -9.55
N HIS A 299 12.41 9.80 -8.64
CA HIS A 299 13.04 9.83 -7.32
C HIS A 299 12.05 10.23 -6.21
N TYR A 300 10.83 9.66 -6.25
CA TYR A 300 9.82 9.91 -5.22
C TYR A 300 10.18 9.31 -3.87
N ASN A 301 9.64 9.94 -2.81
CA ASN A 301 9.44 9.29 -1.53
C ASN A 301 8.18 8.42 -1.51
N CYS A 302 8.09 7.50 -0.55
CA CYS A 302 6.83 6.89 -0.18
C CYS A 302 5.81 7.99 0.19
N PRO A 303 4.55 7.92 -0.25
CA PRO A 303 3.54 8.94 0.10
C PRO A 303 3.41 9.21 1.60
N VAL A 304 3.58 8.17 2.45
CA VAL A 304 3.57 8.34 3.92
C VAL A 304 4.82 9.11 4.37
N VAL A 305 6.02 8.71 3.95
CA VAL A 305 7.27 9.43 4.30
C VAL A 305 7.21 10.88 3.84
N ALA A 306 6.69 11.10 2.64
CA ALA A 306 6.63 12.40 1.99
C ALA A 306 5.80 13.43 2.76
N THR A 307 4.67 13.01 3.36
CA THR A 307 3.65 13.97 3.81
C THR A 307 2.98 13.61 5.14
N TYR A 308 3.59 12.71 5.95
CA TYR A 308 3.01 12.33 7.24
C TYR A 308 2.94 13.47 8.26
N SER A 309 3.77 14.50 8.07
CA SER A 309 3.70 15.76 8.83
C SER A 309 2.32 16.44 8.76
N GLU A 310 1.58 16.27 7.67
CA GLU A 310 0.19 16.74 7.54
C GLU A 310 -0.77 15.98 8.47
N VAL A 311 -0.58 14.67 8.64
CA VAL A 311 -1.36 13.86 9.58
C VAL A 311 -1.08 14.32 11.01
N ILE A 312 0.19 14.51 11.37
CA ILE A 312 0.61 15.02 12.68
C ILE A 312 -0.04 16.37 12.97
N LYS A 313 0.06 17.33 12.04
CA LYS A 313 -0.54 18.66 12.15
C LYS A 313 -2.04 18.59 12.47
N ASN A 314 -2.77 17.67 11.83
CA ASN A 314 -4.21 17.55 11.98
C ASN A 314 -4.65 16.72 13.18
N SER A 315 -3.76 15.86 13.72
CA SER A 315 -4.11 14.90 14.78
C SER A 315 -3.63 15.29 16.16
N VAL A 316 -2.58 16.11 16.29
CA VAL A 316 -2.00 16.53 17.58
C VAL A 316 -2.54 17.92 17.97
N PRO A 317 -3.41 18.02 18.99
CA PRO A 317 -4.11 19.27 19.33
C PRO A 317 -3.20 20.43 19.77
N GLU A 318 -2.10 20.12 20.45
CA GLU A 318 -1.15 21.09 21.02
C GLU A 318 -0.44 21.89 19.92
N LEU A 319 -0.25 21.32 18.73
CA LEU A 319 0.38 21.99 17.60
C LEU A 319 -0.45 23.16 17.05
N ARG A 320 -1.70 23.30 17.49
CA ARG A 320 -2.58 24.37 17.04
C ARG A 320 -2.55 25.61 17.95
N LYS A 321 -2.10 25.46 19.18
CA LYS A 321 -2.21 26.52 20.21
C LYS A 321 -0.87 26.92 20.78
N ASP A 322 -0.07 25.94 21.18
CA ASP A 322 1.05 26.16 22.11
C ASP A 322 2.42 25.98 21.44
N VAL A 323 2.47 25.35 20.26
CA VAL A 323 3.70 24.99 19.55
C VAL A 323 3.64 25.44 18.11
N LYS A 324 4.64 26.17 17.65
CA LYS A 324 4.82 26.49 16.24
C LYS A 324 5.28 25.23 15.49
N PHE A 325 4.45 24.73 14.59
CA PHE A 325 4.75 23.55 13.80
C PHE A 325 4.91 23.90 12.32
N MET A 326 6.13 23.77 11.81
CA MET A 326 6.45 24.00 10.39
C MET A 326 6.59 22.68 9.63
N ASN A 327 5.72 22.49 8.64
CA ASN A 327 5.73 21.30 7.78
C ASN A 327 5.71 21.68 6.27
N PRO A 328 6.63 22.57 5.82
CA PRO A 328 6.63 23.06 4.45
C PRO A 328 6.93 21.97 3.43
N PHE A 329 6.36 22.09 2.23
CA PHE A 329 6.75 21.30 1.07
C PHE A 329 8.03 21.88 0.45
N LEU A 330 9.08 21.06 0.41
CA LEU A 330 10.42 21.48 0.05
C LEU A 330 11.03 20.61 -1.06
N PRO A 331 11.62 21.22 -2.10
CA PRO A 331 12.28 20.53 -3.22
C PRO A 331 13.79 20.34 -2.97
N ILE A 332 14.19 19.42 -2.10
CA ILE A 332 15.60 19.18 -1.74
C ILE A 332 16.47 18.88 -2.98
N PHE A 333 15.89 18.31 -4.02
CA PHE A 333 16.58 17.96 -5.27
C PHE A 333 16.92 19.17 -6.15
N HIS A 334 16.44 20.37 -5.81
CA HIS A 334 16.66 21.58 -6.61
C HIS A 334 17.15 22.75 -5.75
N LYS A 335 18.49 22.83 -5.55
CA LYS A 335 19.16 23.74 -4.60
C LYS A 335 18.63 25.20 -4.64
N LYS A 336 18.50 25.81 -5.85
CA LYS A 336 17.99 27.19 -5.99
C LYS A 336 16.58 27.35 -5.47
N ARG A 337 15.64 26.47 -5.90
CA ARG A 337 14.23 26.56 -5.47
C ARG A 337 14.08 26.25 -3.98
N MET A 338 14.90 25.36 -3.46
CA MET A 338 14.99 25.05 -2.03
C MET A 338 15.26 26.33 -1.21
N GLY A 339 16.25 27.13 -1.63
CA GLY A 339 16.58 28.39 -0.96
C GLY A 339 15.46 29.42 -1.04
N GLU A 340 14.81 29.55 -2.21
CA GLU A 340 13.65 30.41 -2.38
C GLU A 340 12.51 30.01 -1.45
N ARG A 341 12.18 28.69 -1.39
CA ARG A 341 11.10 28.16 -0.55
C ARG A 341 11.38 28.33 0.95
N LEU A 342 12.59 28.01 1.41
CA LEU A 342 12.94 28.24 2.81
C LEU A 342 12.85 29.71 3.19
N TYR A 343 13.31 30.62 2.32
CA TYR A 343 13.19 32.04 2.56
C TYR A 343 11.71 32.49 2.67
N GLU A 344 10.85 32.02 1.74
CA GLU A 344 9.41 32.29 1.76
C GLU A 344 8.79 31.81 3.08
N GLU A 345 9.07 30.57 3.49
CA GLU A 345 8.49 29.94 4.68
C GLU A 345 9.04 30.56 6.00
N PHE A 346 10.34 30.78 6.11
CA PHE A 346 10.91 31.40 7.33
C PHE A 346 10.47 32.86 7.49
N THR A 347 10.39 33.62 6.40
CA THR A 347 9.93 35.02 6.48
C THR A 347 8.46 35.09 6.87
N LYS A 348 7.65 34.17 6.41
CA LYS A 348 6.23 34.06 6.77
C LYS A 348 6.04 33.69 8.24
N GLU A 349 6.77 32.67 8.71
CA GLU A 349 6.61 32.12 10.07
C GLU A 349 7.33 32.94 11.15
N PHE A 350 8.39 33.64 10.79
CA PHE A 350 9.19 34.49 11.66
C PHE A 350 9.41 35.89 11.06
N PRO A 351 8.37 36.74 11.02
CA PRO A 351 8.47 38.06 10.38
C PRO A 351 9.58 38.94 10.97
N GLU A 352 9.83 38.79 12.28
CA GLU A 352 10.88 39.51 13.02
C GLU A 352 12.23 38.79 13.06
N GLY A 353 12.32 37.58 12.46
CA GLY A 353 13.48 36.70 12.53
C GLY A 353 14.71 37.17 11.74
N GLY A 354 14.58 38.25 10.94
CA GLY A 354 15.67 38.88 10.23
C GLY A 354 16.40 38.00 9.21
N PHE A 355 15.72 36.99 8.63
CA PHE A 355 16.33 36.09 7.65
C PHE A 355 16.61 36.80 6.34
N THR A 356 17.82 36.65 5.81
CA THR A 356 18.19 37.11 4.47
C THR A 356 18.32 35.95 3.50
N LYS A 357 18.08 36.22 2.20
CA LYS A 357 18.25 35.20 1.16
C LYS A 357 19.70 34.67 1.12
N GLN A 358 20.67 35.57 1.31
CA GLN A 358 22.10 35.24 1.27
C GLN A 358 22.50 34.33 2.43
N GLU A 359 21.99 34.58 3.64
CA GLU A 359 22.20 33.75 4.81
C GLU A 359 21.66 32.33 4.60
N ILE A 360 20.41 32.22 4.09
CA ILE A 360 19.79 30.92 3.82
C ILE A 360 20.55 30.14 2.73
N VAL A 361 20.97 30.80 1.66
CA VAL A 361 21.76 30.17 0.59
C VAL A 361 23.10 29.66 1.13
N SER A 362 23.80 30.47 1.94
CA SER A 362 25.07 30.06 2.55
C SER A 362 24.88 28.87 3.52
N ALA A 363 23.86 28.90 4.36
CA ALA A 363 23.53 27.79 5.26
C ALA A 363 23.17 26.50 4.49
N LEU A 364 22.43 26.63 3.37
CA LEU A 364 22.09 25.52 2.51
C LEU A 364 23.32 24.88 1.83
N GLU A 365 24.24 25.69 1.33
CA GLU A 365 25.47 25.15 0.72
C GLU A 365 26.24 24.28 1.71
N LYS A 366 26.35 24.70 2.97
CA LYS A 366 26.98 23.94 4.04
C LYS A 366 26.16 22.68 4.41
N ALA A 367 24.82 22.77 4.40
CA ALA A 367 23.95 21.64 4.69
C ALA A 367 24.04 20.55 3.60
N TYR A 368 24.10 20.93 2.33
CA TYR A 368 24.31 19.97 1.23
C TYR A 368 25.71 19.33 1.30
N ALA A 369 26.75 20.11 1.63
CA ALA A 369 28.08 19.56 1.80
C ALA A 369 28.15 18.55 2.98
N GLU A 370 27.44 18.80 4.07
CA GLU A 370 27.32 17.88 5.20
C GLU A 370 26.63 16.58 4.82
N ASP A 371 25.55 16.65 4.03
CA ASP A 371 24.83 15.47 3.52
C ASP A 371 25.71 14.64 2.58
N GLU A 372 26.43 15.30 1.68
CA GLU A 372 27.40 14.66 0.78
C GLU A 372 28.52 13.98 1.56
N ALA A 373 29.05 14.63 2.62
CA ALA A 373 30.08 14.05 3.48
C ALA A 373 29.58 12.84 4.27
N PHE A 374 28.36 12.90 4.79
CA PHE A 374 27.72 11.76 5.46
C PHE A 374 27.58 10.55 4.53
N LYS A 375 27.07 10.75 3.31
CA LYS A 375 26.93 9.69 2.31
C LYS A 375 28.28 9.12 1.89
N ALA A 376 29.28 9.96 1.65
CA ALA A 376 30.63 9.52 1.32
C ALA A 376 31.26 8.67 2.43
N GLU A 377 31.05 9.01 3.70
CA GLU A 377 31.51 8.21 4.83
C GLU A 377 30.85 6.84 4.90
N MET A 378 29.53 6.78 4.65
CA MET A 378 28.80 5.50 4.59
C MET A 378 29.30 4.61 3.44
N HIS A 379 29.58 5.19 2.26
CA HIS A 379 30.15 4.48 1.12
C HIS A 379 31.53 3.91 1.47
N ARG A 380 32.44 4.75 2.01
CA ARG A 380 33.78 4.34 2.45
C ARG A 380 33.70 3.18 3.47
N LYS A 381 32.81 3.26 4.44
CA LYS A 381 32.62 2.18 5.44
C LYS A 381 32.08 0.89 4.83
N GLY A 382 31.22 1.00 3.83
CA GLY A 382 30.72 -0.16 3.07
C GLY A 382 31.86 -0.86 2.32
N GLU A 383 32.68 -0.10 1.60
CA GLU A 383 33.83 -0.61 0.87
C GLU A 383 34.87 -1.25 1.80
N GLU A 384 35.21 -0.57 2.91
CA GLU A 384 36.12 -1.12 3.94
C GLU A 384 35.59 -2.44 4.52
N THR A 385 34.28 -2.50 4.80
CA THR A 385 33.65 -3.71 5.35
C THR A 385 33.69 -4.85 4.34
N LEU A 386 33.36 -4.59 3.07
CA LEU A 386 33.38 -5.61 2.02
C LEU A 386 34.80 -6.17 1.85
N LYS A 387 35.79 -5.29 1.77
CA LYS A 387 37.22 -5.68 1.70
C LYS A 387 37.62 -6.51 2.92
N PHE A 388 37.25 -6.08 4.13
CA PHE A 388 37.51 -6.87 5.35
C PHE A 388 36.94 -8.29 5.27
N LEU A 389 35.73 -8.44 4.73
CA LEU A 389 35.06 -9.74 4.57
C LEU A 389 35.83 -10.64 3.59
N GLU A 390 36.26 -10.08 2.45
CA GLU A 390 37.02 -10.81 1.42
C GLU A 390 38.39 -11.21 1.93
N ASP A 391 39.16 -10.27 2.52
CA ASP A 391 40.52 -10.50 3.02
C ASP A 391 40.55 -11.54 4.17
N ASN A 392 39.50 -11.64 4.98
CA ASN A 392 39.44 -12.53 6.13
C ASN A 392 38.53 -13.78 5.92
N GLY A 393 38.02 -13.99 4.73
CA GLY A 393 37.14 -15.15 4.42
C GLY A 393 35.82 -15.13 5.26
N LYS A 394 35.36 -13.97 5.69
CA LYS A 394 34.16 -13.79 6.49
C LYS A 394 32.94 -13.54 5.60
N ASN A 395 31.75 -13.66 6.17
CA ASN A 395 30.50 -13.40 5.46
C ASN A 395 29.79 -12.18 6.03
N GLY A 396 29.03 -11.49 5.17
CA GLY A 396 28.18 -10.38 5.54
C GLY A 396 26.75 -10.55 5.07
N ILE A 397 25.84 -9.88 5.75
CA ILE A 397 24.44 -9.71 5.34
C ILE A 397 24.19 -8.24 5.07
N VAL A 398 23.78 -7.94 3.85
CA VAL A 398 23.19 -6.64 3.55
C VAL A 398 21.75 -6.69 4.08
N LEU A 399 21.54 -6.05 5.24
CA LEU A 399 20.24 -5.93 5.87
C LEU A 399 19.52 -4.73 5.22
N ALA A 400 18.85 -5.00 4.11
CA ALA A 400 18.29 -4.00 3.24
C ALA A 400 16.90 -3.54 3.71
N GLY A 401 16.61 -2.25 3.59
CA GLY A 401 15.32 -1.73 4.04
C GLY A 401 15.06 -0.28 3.63
N ARG A 402 14.56 0.49 4.57
CA ARG A 402 14.36 1.93 4.48
C ARG A 402 15.30 2.62 5.45
N PRO A 403 15.64 3.89 5.28
CA PRO A 403 16.53 4.60 6.19
C PRO A 403 16.15 4.45 7.67
N TYR A 404 14.87 4.51 8.00
CA TYR A 404 14.36 4.38 9.37
C TYR A 404 14.44 2.95 9.95
N HIS A 405 14.78 1.93 9.16
CA HIS A 405 14.98 0.56 9.68
C HIS A 405 16.25 0.42 10.51
N ILE A 406 17.14 1.42 10.51
CA ILE A 406 18.30 1.43 11.44
C ILE A 406 17.88 1.70 12.88
N ASP A 407 16.67 2.19 13.13
CA ASP A 407 16.16 2.42 14.48
C ASP A 407 16.06 1.11 15.26
N PRO A 408 16.67 1.02 16.47
CA PRO A 408 16.65 -0.21 17.29
C PRO A 408 15.25 -0.66 17.72
N GLU A 409 14.30 0.27 17.90
CA GLU A 409 12.90 -0.07 18.21
C GLU A 409 12.19 -0.67 17.00
N ILE A 410 12.49 -0.19 15.78
CA ILE A 410 11.88 -0.68 14.56
C ILE A 410 12.47 -2.02 14.13
N ASN A 411 13.80 -2.18 14.20
CA ASN A 411 14.48 -3.42 13.79
C ASN A 411 14.54 -4.49 14.88
N HIS A 412 14.14 -4.14 16.12
CA HIS A 412 14.04 -5.05 17.27
C HIS A 412 15.34 -5.80 17.62
N GLY A 413 16.51 -5.27 17.23
CA GLY A 413 17.81 -5.89 17.51
C GLY A 413 18.19 -6.99 16.51
N LEU A 414 17.65 -6.97 15.30
CA LEU A 414 18.04 -7.89 14.22
C LEU A 414 19.53 -7.76 13.82
N PRO A 415 20.15 -6.56 13.74
CA PRO A 415 21.57 -6.44 13.45
C PRO A 415 22.45 -7.18 14.47
N GLU A 416 22.14 -7.06 15.76
CA GLU A 416 22.86 -7.76 16.81
C GLU A 416 22.63 -9.29 16.78
N MET A 417 21.47 -9.73 16.35
CA MET A 417 21.21 -11.14 16.15
C MET A 417 22.05 -11.71 15.02
N ILE A 418 22.19 -10.99 13.91
CA ILE A 418 22.98 -11.37 12.74
C ILE A 418 24.48 -11.41 13.11
N THR A 419 24.99 -10.40 13.80
CA THR A 419 26.39 -10.39 14.25
C THR A 419 26.65 -11.52 15.25
N GLY A 420 25.68 -11.85 16.10
CA GLY A 420 25.73 -13.01 17.01
C GLY A 420 25.85 -14.36 16.30
N TYR A 421 25.38 -14.45 15.06
CA TYR A 421 25.57 -15.64 14.20
C TYR A 421 26.90 -15.66 13.45
N GLY A 422 27.72 -14.63 13.55
CA GLY A 422 29.04 -14.54 12.93
C GLY A 422 29.02 -13.95 11.52
N TYR A 423 28.03 -13.12 11.20
CA TYR A 423 27.95 -12.35 9.95
C TYR A 423 28.09 -10.86 10.25
N ALA A 424 28.86 -10.14 9.43
CA ALA A 424 28.83 -8.67 9.45
C ALA A 424 27.49 -8.15 8.94
N VAL A 425 27.10 -6.95 9.36
CA VAL A 425 25.86 -6.29 8.90
C VAL A 425 26.21 -5.02 8.14
N LEU A 426 25.77 -4.97 6.89
CA LEU A 426 25.89 -3.80 6.02
C LEU A 426 24.49 -3.20 5.78
N THR A 427 24.43 -1.90 5.50
CA THR A 427 23.22 -1.22 5.05
C THR A 427 23.15 -1.20 3.52
N GLU A 428 21.93 -1.04 2.95
CA GLU A 428 21.78 -0.97 1.50
C GLU A 428 22.52 0.22 0.87
N ASP A 429 22.53 1.37 1.53
CA ASP A 429 23.18 2.58 1.05
C ASP A 429 24.72 2.51 1.14
N SER A 430 25.26 1.71 2.06
CA SER A 430 26.70 1.51 2.15
C SER A 430 27.30 0.75 0.97
N VAL A 431 26.50 0.04 0.19
CA VAL A 431 26.96 -0.79 -0.94
C VAL A 431 26.33 -0.42 -2.29
N ALA A 432 25.16 0.21 -2.32
CA ALA A 432 24.40 0.44 -3.54
C ALA A 432 25.16 1.22 -4.64
N HIS A 433 26.10 2.09 -4.25
CA HIS A 433 26.92 2.89 -5.18
C HIS A 433 27.92 2.05 -5.99
N MET A 434 28.27 0.84 -5.53
CA MET A 434 29.28 -0.02 -6.15
C MET A 434 28.81 -0.64 -7.47
N GLU A 435 27.49 -0.72 -7.70
CA GLU A 435 26.94 -1.36 -8.89
C GLU A 435 25.75 -0.59 -9.48
N GLN A 436 25.64 -0.66 -10.80
CA GLN A 436 24.49 -0.10 -11.52
C GLN A 436 23.39 -1.14 -11.69
N VAL A 437 22.14 -0.70 -11.60
CA VAL A 437 20.97 -1.55 -11.87
C VAL A 437 20.92 -1.90 -13.36
N VAL A 438 20.96 -3.17 -13.69
CA VAL A 438 20.80 -3.66 -15.07
C VAL A 438 19.37 -3.41 -15.55
N ARG A 439 19.21 -2.69 -16.64
CA ARG A 439 17.90 -2.30 -17.19
C ARG A 439 17.68 -2.94 -18.57
N PRO A 440 16.40 -3.13 -18.99
CA PRO A 440 15.18 -2.75 -18.31
C PRO A 440 14.82 -3.69 -17.14
N ILE A 441 14.26 -3.14 -16.05
CA ILE A 441 13.59 -3.92 -15.02
C ILE A 441 12.08 -3.98 -15.31
N ARG A 442 11.38 -4.94 -14.69
CA ARG A 442 9.95 -5.18 -14.97
C ARG A 442 9.03 -4.06 -14.50
N ILE A 443 9.40 -3.40 -13.43
CA ILE A 443 8.64 -2.34 -12.79
C ILE A 443 9.14 -0.95 -13.19
N VAL A 444 8.34 0.07 -12.93
CA VAL A 444 8.77 1.47 -13.02
C VAL A 444 9.59 1.80 -11.78
N ASP A 445 10.84 2.16 -11.96
CA ASP A 445 11.78 2.50 -10.89
C ASP A 445 11.60 3.97 -10.46
N GLN A 446 10.64 4.19 -9.57
CA GLN A 446 10.20 5.56 -9.27
C GLN A 446 10.47 6.02 -7.83
N TRP A 447 10.96 5.16 -6.94
CA TRP A 447 11.21 5.51 -5.55
C TRP A 447 12.68 5.38 -5.20
N THR A 448 13.29 6.44 -4.69
CA THR A 448 14.74 6.51 -4.41
C THR A 448 15.24 5.35 -3.56
N TYR A 449 14.62 5.10 -2.42
CA TYR A 449 15.10 4.05 -1.51
C TYR A 449 14.92 2.63 -2.06
N HIS A 450 13.97 2.42 -2.99
CA HIS A 450 13.80 1.13 -3.64
C HIS A 450 14.83 0.93 -4.75
N SER A 451 15.17 1.99 -5.47
CA SER A 451 16.26 1.97 -6.45
C SER A 451 17.59 1.56 -5.81
N ARG A 452 17.85 2.01 -4.56
CA ARG A 452 19.00 1.53 -3.75
C ARG A 452 18.94 0.03 -3.49
N LEU A 453 17.74 -0.53 -3.17
CA LEU A 453 17.59 -1.97 -2.93
C LEU A 453 17.92 -2.79 -4.18
N TYR A 454 17.56 -2.31 -5.36
CA TYR A 454 17.90 -2.99 -6.62
C TYR A 454 19.40 -2.96 -6.89
N ALA A 455 20.06 -1.82 -6.66
CA ALA A 455 21.51 -1.70 -6.78
C ALA A 455 22.24 -2.60 -5.76
N ALA A 456 21.83 -2.56 -4.49
CA ALA A 456 22.36 -3.43 -3.45
C ALA A 456 22.19 -4.93 -3.77
N ALA A 457 21.08 -5.32 -4.38
CA ALA A 457 20.86 -6.70 -4.82
C ALA A 457 21.83 -7.12 -5.95
N HIS A 458 22.20 -6.20 -6.84
CA HIS A 458 23.24 -6.47 -7.85
C HIS A 458 24.64 -6.64 -7.22
N VAL A 459 24.97 -5.79 -6.22
CA VAL A 459 26.23 -5.95 -5.45
C VAL A 459 26.28 -7.33 -4.79
N VAL A 460 25.23 -7.68 -4.03
CA VAL A 460 25.14 -9.00 -3.38
C VAL A 460 25.22 -10.14 -4.38
N GLY A 461 24.62 -9.98 -5.55
CA GLY A 461 24.68 -10.97 -6.63
C GLY A 461 26.10 -11.26 -7.12
N LYS A 462 26.98 -10.26 -7.13
CA LYS A 462 28.37 -10.36 -7.63
C LYS A 462 29.39 -10.78 -6.58
N HIS A 463 29.06 -10.69 -5.28
CA HIS A 463 29.99 -11.01 -4.18
C HIS A 463 29.55 -12.27 -3.43
N ASP A 464 30.36 -13.32 -3.46
CA ASP A 464 30.05 -14.60 -2.83
C ASP A 464 29.95 -14.53 -1.31
N CYS A 465 30.68 -13.60 -0.68
CA CYS A 465 30.67 -13.40 0.77
C CYS A 465 29.43 -12.66 1.29
N LEU A 466 28.56 -12.13 0.41
CA LEU A 466 27.38 -11.38 0.79
C LEU A 466 26.08 -12.12 0.56
N GLU A 467 25.13 -11.99 1.50
CA GLU A 467 23.73 -12.37 1.35
C GLU A 467 22.83 -11.15 1.61
N LEU A 468 21.59 -11.18 1.10
CA LEU A 468 20.64 -10.09 1.32
C LEU A 468 19.43 -10.57 2.16
N VAL A 469 19.16 -9.80 3.21
CA VAL A 469 17.94 -9.94 4.02
C VAL A 469 17.17 -8.62 3.95
N GLN A 470 15.95 -8.66 3.44
CA GLN A 470 15.13 -7.44 3.33
C GLN A 470 14.17 -7.30 4.51
N LEU A 471 14.21 -6.14 5.17
CA LEU A 471 13.22 -5.72 6.16
C LEU A 471 12.00 -5.12 5.47
N ASN A 472 10.82 -5.57 5.85
CA ASN A 472 9.54 -5.14 5.30
C ASN A 472 8.59 -4.83 6.44
N SER A 473 8.17 -3.58 6.58
CA SER A 473 7.16 -3.19 7.58
C SER A 473 5.78 -3.73 7.20
N PHE A 474 5.02 -4.24 8.18
CA PHE A 474 3.62 -4.59 7.97
C PHE A 474 2.85 -3.34 7.50
N GLY A 475 1.96 -3.49 6.51
CA GLY A 475 1.23 -2.38 5.91
C GLY A 475 2.04 -1.55 4.89
N CYS A 476 3.32 -1.91 4.59
CA CYS A 476 4.09 -1.23 3.55
C CYS A 476 3.63 -1.65 2.16
N GLY A 477 2.80 -0.81 1.55
CA GLY A 477 2.25 -1.10 0.22
C GLY A 477 3.26 -1.01 -0.93
N LEU A 478 4.39 -0.32 -0.76
CA LEU A 478 5.43 -0.25 -1.78
C LEU A 478 6.22 -1.55 -1.86
N ASP A 479 6.50 -2.17 -0.72
CA ASP A 479 7.22 -3.44 -0.67
C ASP A 479 6.45 -4.59 -1.34
N ALA A 480 5.14 -4.49 -1.45
CA ALA A 480 4.34 -5.42 -2.23
C ALA A 480 4.76 -5.52 -3.72
N ILE A 481 5.41 -4.48 -4.24
CA ILE A 481 5.91 -4.42 -5.61
C ILE A 481 7.41 -4.73 -5.64
N THR A 482 8.16 -4.09 -4.77
CA THR A 482 9.62 -4.02 -4.83
C THR A 482 10.29 -5.29 -4.33
N THR A 483 9.69 -6.01 -3.38
CA THR A 483 10.20 -7.30 -2.89
C THR A 483 10.32 -8.34 -4.01
N ASP A 484 9.33 -8.39 -4.90
CA ASP A 484 9.37 -9.30 -6.05
C ASP A 484 10.51 -8.94 -7.02
N GLN A 485 10.77 -7.63 -7.23
CA GLN A 485 11.86 -7.19 -8.11
C GLN A 485 13.25 -7.51 -7.51
N VAL A 486 13.45 -7.27 -6.21
CA VAL A 486 14.69 -7.66 -5.52
C VAL A 486 14.90 -9.17 -5.61
N GLN A 487 13.85 -9.97 -5.40
CA GLN A 487 13.90 -11.42 -5.52
C GLN A 487 14.25 -11.87 -6.94
N GLU A 488 13.72 -11.24 -7.98
CA GLU A 488 14.04 -11.51 -9.39
C GLU A 488 15.53 -11.23 -9.68
N ILE A 489 16.07 -10.11 -9.20
CA ILE A 489 17.49 -9.76 -9.36
C ILE A 489 18.37 -10.83 -8.67
N LEU A 490 18.13 -11.12 -7.39
CA LEU A 490 18.93 -12.10 -6.66
C LEU A 490 18.88 -13.51 -7.29
N ARG A 491 17.70 -13.94 -7.76
CA ARG A 491 17.54 -15.23 -8.45
C ARG A 491 18.34 -15.29 -9.74
N SER A 492 18.50 -14.19 -10.49
CA SER A 492 19.32 -14.17 -11.70
C SER A 492 20.80 -14.45 -11.42
N PHE A 493 21.25 -14.19 -10.20
CA PHE A 493 22.59 -14.55 -9.70
C PHE A 493 22.61 -15.88 -8.93
N GLY A 494 21.49 -16.61 -8.85
CA GLY A 494 21.40 -17.85 -8.06
C GLY A 494 21.46 -17.64 -6.54
N LYS A 495 21.35 -16.39 -6.07
CA LYS A 495 21.34 -16.04 -4.65
C LYS A 495 19.98 -16.30 -4.00
N LEU A 496 19.99 -16.50 -2.69
CA LEU A 496 18.79 -16.65 -1.89
C LEU A 496 18.16 -15.27 -1.60
N TYR A 497 16.84 -15.25 -1.46
CA TYR A 497 16.12 -14.06 -1.01
C TYR A 497 15.39 -14.34 0.30
N THR A 498 15.71 -13.56 1.32
CA THR A 498 15.05 -13.63 2.63
C THR A 498 14.39 -12.31 2.96
N CYS A 499 13.09 -12.33 3.24
CA CYS A 499 12.31 -11.17 3.66
C CYS A 499 11.82 -11.37 5.09
N LEU A 500 12.07 -10.40 5.98
CA LEU A 500 11.60 -10.37 7.36
C LEU A 500 10.54 -9.29 7.51
N LYS A 501 9.34 -9.67 7.93
CA LYS A 501 8.29 -8.71 8.28
C LYS A 501 8.48 -8.23 9.71
N ILE A 502 8.43 -6.92 9.89
CA ILE A 502 8.56 -6.21 11.15
C ILE A 502 7.33 -5.33 11.40
N ASP A 503 6.87 -5.29 12.63
CA ASP A 503 5.74 -4.48 13.09
C ASP A 503 5.92 -4.03 14.55
N GLU A 504 4.88 -3.49 15.17
CA GLU A 504 4.90 -3.12 16.58
C GLU A 504 4.96 -4.31 17.55
N VAL A 505 4.76 -5.54 17.06
CA VAL A 505 4.81 -6.76 17.88
C VAL A 505 6.22 -7.33 17.85
N ASN A 506 6.88 -7.25 18.98
CA ASN A 506 8.28 -7.63 19.17
C ASN A 506 8.46 -9.15 19.31
N ASN A 507 8.06 -9.93 18.28
CA ASN A 507 8.25 -11.37 18.25
C ASN A 507 9.30 -11.79 17.23
N LEU A 508 10.54 -11.91 17.66
CA LEU A 508 11.67 -12.31 16.81
C LEU A 508 11.76 -13.83 16.53
N GLY A 509 10.83 -14.63 17.01
CA GLY A 509 10.86 -16.09 16.81
C GLY A 509 10.91 -16.48 15.33
N ALA A 510 10.01 -15.92 14.53
CA ALA A 510 9.96 -16.16 13.08
C ALA A 510 11.20 -15.63 12.35
N ALA A 511 11.69 -14.45 12.72
CA ALA A 511 12.91 -13.87 12.16
C ALA A 511 14.13 -14.73 12.46
N ARG A 512 14.26 -15.22 13.71
CA ARG A 512 15.34 -16.15 14.14
C ARG A 512 15.35 -17.43 13.32
N ILE A 513 14.20 -18.04 13.11
CA ILE A 513 14.09 -19.27 12.30
C ILE A 513 14.53 -19.00 10.87
N ARG A 514 14.06 -17.91 10.26
CA ARG A 514 14.40 -17.57 8.86
C ARG A 514 15.89 -17.25 8.69
N LEU A 515 16.49 -16.51 9.63
CA LEU A 515 17.93 -16.22 9.60
C LEU A 515 18.77 -17.48 9.76
N ARG A 516 18.43 -18.36 10.71
CA ARG A 516 19.12 -19.65 10.89
C ARG A 516 18.97 -20.53 9.65
N SER A 517 17.79 -20.57 9.05
CA SER A 517 17.55 -21.31 7.80
C SER A 517 18.41 -20.78 6.65
N LEU A 518 18.48 -19.46 6.48
CA LEU A 518 19.35 -18.83 5.49
C LEU A 518 20.81 -19.23 5.71
N ILE A 519 21.31 -19.06 6.94
CA ILE A 519 22.69 -19.38 7.30
C ILE A 519 23.00 -20.84 7.04
N SER A 520 22.13 -21.76 7.48
CA SER A 520 22.31 -23.20 7.26
C SER A 520 22.36 -23.56 5.77
N VAL A 521 21.52 -22.96 4.94
CA VAL A 521 21.55 -23.21 3.49
C VAL A 521 22.82 -22.65 2.85
N VAL A 522 23.30 -21.47 3.28
CA VAL A 522 24.57 -20.89 2.79
C VAL A 522 25.74 -21.78 3.17
N GLU A 523 25.79 -22.29 4.40
CA GLU A 523 26.84 -23.20 4.86
C GLU A 523 26.80 -24.55 4.10
N GLU A 524 25.59 -25.07 3.87
CA GLU A 524 25.40 -26.32 3.10
C GLU A 524 25.85 -26.15 1.64
N ARG A 525 25.49 -25.05 1.00
CA ARG A 525 25.96 -24.70 -0.35
C ARG A 525 27.49 -24.65 -0.43
N LYS A 526 28.14 -24.04 0.56
CA LYS A 526 29.61 -24.00 0.65
C LYS A 526 30.22 -25.41 0.81
N ARG A 527 29.63 -26.24 1.68
CA ARG A 527 30.10 -27.57 1.96
C ARG A 527 30.03 -28.50 0.73
N HIS A 528 28.97 -28.36 -0.06
CA HIS A 528 28.76 -29.13 -1.29
C HIS A 528 29.29 -28.44 -2.55
N HIS A 529 30.07 -27.36 -2.42
CA HIS A 529 30.60 -26.59 -3.55
C HIS A 529 29.53 -26.26 -4.61
N TYR A 530 28.32 -25.93 -4.14
CA TYR A 530 27.18 -25.67 -5.00
C TYR A 530 27.48 -24.52 -5.96
N LYS A 531 27.32 -24.75 -7.26
CA LYS A 531 27.41 -23.73 -8.30
C LYS A 531 26.01 -23.22 -8.60
N PRO A 532 25.72 -21.94 -8.34
CA PRO A 532 24.41 -21.39 -8.61
C PRO A 532 24.11 -21.42 -10.11
N VAL A 533 22.85 -21.75 -10.44
CA VAL A 533 22.36 -21.64 -11.81
C VAL A 533 22.08 -20.16 -12.07
N MET A 534 22.85 -19.57 -12.98
CA MET A 534 22.67 -18.16 -13.37
C MET A 534 21.44 -18.05 -14.27
N GLY A 535 20.55 -17.11 -13.92
CA GLY A 535 19.42 -16.74 -14.74
C GLY A 535 19.72 -15.58 -15.69
N HIS A 536 18.74 -15.17 -16.48
CA HIS A 536 18.85 -13.96 -17.28
C HIS A 536 18.77 -12.71 -16.43
N LEU A 537 19.77 -11.84 -16.53
CA LEU A 537 19.72 -10.47 -16.03
C LEU A 537 18.88 -9.64 -16.99
N GLY A 538 17.88 -9.00 -16.44
CA GLY A 538 16.99 -8.13 -17.19
C GLY A 538 15.62 -8.77 -17.51
N TYR A 539 14.69 -7.89 -17.77
CA TYR A 539 13.32 -8.27 -18.06
C TYR A 539 13.14 -8.59 -19.54
N VAL A 540 12.52 -9.74 -19.86
CA VAL A 540 12.11 -10.06 -21.24
C VAL A 540 10.98 -9.13 -21.63
N ARG A 541 11.22 -8.30 -22.66
CA ARG A 541 10.24 -7.34 -23.15
C ARG A 541 9.02 -8.08 -23.68
N GLN A 542 7.84 -7.63 -23.30
CA GLN A 542 6.61 -8.18 -23.84
C GLN A 542 6.44 -7.80 -25.32
N PRO A 543 5.66 -8.59 -26.09
CA PRO A 543 5.34 -8.26 -27.47
C PRO A 543 4.74 -6.86 -27.59
N GLU A 544 5.21 -6.13 -28.58
CA GLU A 544 4.68 -4.81 -28.91
C GLU A 544 3.35 -4.94 -29.64
N PHE A 545 2.37 -4.13 -29.26
CA PHE A 545 1.10 -4.03 -30.00
C PHE A 545 1.33 -3.26 -31.31
N THR A 546 1.20 -3.95 -32.45
CA THR A 546 1.50 -3.43 -33.78
C THR A 546 0.27 -2.87 -34.50
N GLU A 547 0.48 -2.12 -35.59
CA GLU A 547 -0.61 -1.61 -36.46
C GLU A 547 -1.44 -2.73 -37.11
N GLU A 548 -0.84 -3.89 -37.38
CA GLU A 548 -1.58 -5.08 -37.90
C GLU A 548 -2.51 -5.63 -36.79
N MET A 549 -2.03 -5.73 -35.57
CA MET A 549 -2.81 -6.19 -34.43
C MET A 549 -4.00 -5.26 -34.12
N ARG A 550 -3.87 -3.96 -34.35
CA ARG A 550 -4.97 -3.01 -34.23
C ARG A 550 -6.22 -3.40 -34.98
N ARG A 551 -6.07 -4.01 -36.17
CA ARG A 551 -7.19 -4.41 -37.04
C ARG A 551 -7.80 -5.77 -36.68
N LYS A 552 -7.01 -6.65 -36.03
CA LYS A 552 -7.37 -8.04 -35.81
C LYS A 552 -7.67 -8.38 -34.35
N HIS A 553 -6.98 -7.72 -33.43
CA HIS A 553 -7.03 -8.07 -32.02
C HIS A 553 -8.26 -7.52 -31.32
N THR A 554 -8.81 -8.32 -30.42
CA THR A 554 -9.71 -7.89 -29.36
C THR A 554 -8.87 -7.40 -28.19
N ILE A 555 -9.10 -6.17 -27.74
CA ILE A 555 -8.37 -5.54 -26.66
C ILE A 555 -9.22 -5.63 -25.39
N LEU A 556 -8.81 -6.47 -24.43
CA LEU A 556 -9.49 -6.62 -23.16
C LEU A 556 -9.10 -5.50 -22.22
N CYS A 557 -10.08 -4.79 -21.68
CA CYS A 557 -9.89 -3.69 -20.74
C CYS A 557 -10.66 -3.96 -19.45
N PRO A 558 -10.04 -3.87 -18.25
CA PRO A 558 -10.73 -4.08 -17.01
C PRO A 558 -11.76 -2.98 -16.74
N GLN A 559 -12.85 -3.33 -16.09
CA GLN A 559 -13.87 -2.39 -15.65
C GLN A 559 -13.34 -1.50 -14.51
N MET A 560 -13.75 -0.23 -14.50
CA MET A 560 -13.54 0.67 -13.37
C MET A 560 -14.85 1.38 -12.98
N ALA A 561 -15.53 2.02 -13.94
CA ALA A 561 -16.74 2.80 -13.73
C ALA A 561 -17.78 2.39 -14.78
N PRO A 562 -18.79 1.57 -14.44
CA PRO A 562 -19.67 0.93 -15.42
C PRO A 562 -20.33 1.90 -16.40
N ILE A 563 -20.87 3.03 -15.91
CA ILE A 563 -21.55 4.03 -16.76
C ILE A 563 -20.58 4.67 -17.76
N HIS A 564 -19.38 5.01 -17.31
CA HIS A 564 -18.37 5.70 -18.12
C HIS A 564 -17.67 4.76 -19.09
N PHE A 565 -17.29 3.56 -18.62
CA PHE A 565 -16.51 2.60 -19.40
C PHE A 565 -17.31 1.98 -20.53
N ASP A 566 -18.64 1.84 -20.37
CA ASP A 566 -19.51 1.43 -21.47
C ASP A 566 -19.52 2.45 -22.64
N LEU A 567 -19.51 3.75 -22.33
CA LEU A 567 -19.39 4.79 -23.35
C LEU A 567 -17.99 4.90 -23.93
N LEU A 568 -16.95 4.67 -23.10
CA LEU A 568 -15.56 4.62 -23.57
C LEU A 568 -15.32 3.46 -24.55
N GLU A 569 -15.94 2.29 -24.32
CA GLU A 569 -15.90 1.16 -25.24
C GLU A 569 -16.38 1.58 -26.64
N ALA A 570 -17.52 2.29 -26.71
CA ALA A 570 -18.03 2.83 -27.97
C ALA A 570 -17.09 3.88 -28.60
N ALA A 571 -16.49 4.76 -27.79
CA ALA A 571 -15.52 5.76 -28.25
C ALA A 571 -14.27 5.12 -28.89
N PHE A 572 -13.75 4.05 -28.30
CA PHE A 572 -12.66 3.26 -28.88
C PHE A 572 -13.08 2.55 -30.16
N GLY A 573 -14.27 1.91 -30.14
CA GLY A 573 -14.84 1.21 -31.31
C GLY A 573 -14.96 2.11 -32.53
N HIS A 574 -15.54 3.30 -32.36
CA HIS A 574 -15.65 4.31 -33.42
C HIS A 574 -14.31 4.95 -33.84
N SER A 575 -13.24 4.68 -33.09
CA SER A 575 -11.88 5.12 -33.43
C SER A 575 -11.01 3.99 -34.03
N GLY A 576 -11.61 2.84 -34.33
CA GLY A 576 -10.98 1.70 -35.01
C GLY A 576 -10.18 0.78 -34.07
N TYR A 577 -10.57 0.69 -32.80
CA TYR A 577 -10.05 -0.28 -31.83
C TYR A 577 -11.17 -1.18 -31.33
N ASN A 578 -11.03 -2.49 -31.44
CA ASN A 578 -11.99 -3.45 -30.90
C ASN A 578 -11.70 -3.67 -29.39
N VAL A 579 -12.15 -2.75 -28.55
CA VAL A 579 -12.02 -2.82 -27.10
C VAL A 579 -13.24 -3.50 -26.51
N VAL A 580 -13.03 -4.42 -25.57
CA VAL A 580 -14.07 -5.09 -24.79
C VAL A 580 -13.84 -4.80 -23.32
N ILE A 581 -14.80 -4.14 -22.67
CA ILE A 581 -14.78 -3.89 -21.23
C ILE A 581 -15.25 -5.14 -20.48
N LEU A 582 -14.43 -5.60 -19.54
CA LEU A 582 -14.69 -6.81 -18.75
C LEU A 582 -15.70 -6.53 -17.65
N ASN A 583 -16.91 -7.05 -17.78
CA ASN A 583 -18.00 -6.82 -16.84
C ASN A 583 -18.18 -7.97 -15.83
N ASP A 584 -17.31 -8.98 -15.83
CA ASP A 584 -17.37 -10.04 -14.83
C ASP A 584 -16.92 -9.49 -13.47
N CYS A 585 -17.84 -9.50 -12.55
CA CYS A 585 -17.72 -8.98 -11.20
C CYS A 585 -17.86 -10.11 -10.16
N SER A 586 -17.66 -11.36 -10.56
CA SER A 586 -17.76 -12.52 -9.68
C SER A 586 -16.58 -12.63 -8.70
N LYS A 587 -16.78 -13.39 -7.64
CA LYS A 587 -15.72 -13.73 -6.70
C LYS A 587 -14.53 -14.45 -7.38
N ALA A 588 -14.79 -15.21 -8.44
CA ALA A 588 -13.76 -15.91 -9.22
C ALA A 588 -12.69 -14.94 -9.76
N VAL A 589 -13.08 -13.74 -10.15
CA VAL A 589 -12.14 -12.67 -10.57
C VAL A 589 -11.19 -12.28 -9.44
N VAL A 590 -11.72 -12.11 -8.23
CA VAL A 590 -10.90 -11.77 -7.05
C VAL A 590 -9.95 -12.90 -6.71
N ASP A 591 -10.45 -14.14 -6.72
CA ASP A 591 -9.66 -15.33 -6.41
C ASP A 591 -8.54 -15.53 -7.44
N GLU A 592 -8.81 -15.26 -8.73
CA GLU A 592 -7.80 -15.31 -9.77
C GLU A 592 -6.72 -14.22 -9.55
N GLY A 593 -7.10 -12.99 -9.26
CA GLY A 593 -6.15 -11.92 -8.95
C GLY A 593 -5.27 -12.22 -7.73
N LEU A 594 -5.83 -12.84 -6.71
CA LEU A 594 -5.09 -13.28 -5.52
C LEU A 594 -4.03 -14.34 -5.81
N LYS A 595 -4.09 -15.10 -6.90
CA LYS A 595 -3.04 -16.06 -7.27
C LYS A 595 -1.76 -15.38 -7.74
N TYR A 596 -1.87 -14.26 -8.46
CA TYR A 596 -0.75 -13.64 -9.17
C TYR A 596 -0.24 -12.34 -8.54
N VAL A 597 -1.08 -11.67 -7.74
CA VAL A 597 -0.71 -10.41 -7.08
C VAL A 597 -0.27 -10.65 -5.65
N ASN A 598 0.77 -9.92 -5.22
CA ASN A 598 1.25 -9.96 -3.84
C ASN A 598 0.12 -9.56 -2.86
N ASN A 599 0.01 -10.26 -1.74
CA ASN A 599 -1.06 -10.03 -0.75
C ASN A 599 -1.08 -8.65 -0.12
N ASP A 600 0.09 -8.01 -0.03
CA ASP A 600 0.22 -6.67 0.54
C ASP A 600 -0.10 -5.57 -0.49
N ALA A 601 -0.39 -5.96 -1.75
CA ALA A 601 -0.83 -5.03 -2.78
C ALA A 601 -2.26 -4.54 -2.52
N CYS A 602 -2.62 -3.38 -3.09
CA CYS A 602 -3.96 -2.81 -2.91
C CYS A 602 -5.04 -3.59 -3.68
N TYR A 603 -6.26 -3.54 -3.18
CA TYR A 603 -7.40 -4.24 -3.76
C TYR A 603 -7.62 -3.92 -5.26
N PRO A 604 -7.50 -2.65 -5.73
CA PRO A 604 -7.59 -2.35 -7.16
C PRO A 604 -6.67 -3.18 -8.04
N SER A 605 -5.41 -3.41 -7.63
CA SER A 605 -4.49 -4.23 -8.43
C SER A 605 -4.90 -5.69 -8.51
N ILE A 606 -5.50 -6.23 -7.45
CA ILE A 606 -6.02 -7.60 -7.42
C ILE A 606 -7.18 -7.74 -8.40
N LEU A 607 -8.10 -6.77 -8.41
CA LEU A 607 -9.26 -6.77 -9.30
C LEU A 607 -8.84 -6.63 -10.77
N ILE A 608 -7.99 -5.65 -11.10
CA ILE A 608 -7.53 -5.39 -12.46
C ILE A 608 -6.83 -6.63 -13.05
N VAL A 609 -5.87 -7.19 -12.31
CA VAL A 609 -5.15 -8.39 -12.74
C VAL A 609 -6.08 -9.58 -12.82
N GLY A 610 -6.96 -9.74 -11.82
CA GLY A 610 -7.93 -10.83 -11.78
C GLY A 610 -8.91 -10.83 -12.94
N GLN A 611 -9.48 -9.67 -13.30
CA GLN A 611 -10.39 -9.56 -14.45
C GLN A 611 -9.70 -9.97 -15.76
N LEU A 612 -8.48 -9.51 -15.98
CA LEU A 612 -7.74 -9.81 -17.20
C LEU A 612 -7.33 -11.28 -17.29
N ILE A 613 -6.72 -11.82 -16.23
CA ILE A 613 -6.27 -13.23 -16.25
C ILE A 613 -7.47 -14.18 -16.28
N HIS A 614 -8.55 -13.89 -15.53
CA HIS A 614 -9.78 -14.67 -15.57
C HIS A 614 -10.39 -14.70 -16.98
N ALA A 615 -10.43 -13.54 -17.65
CA ALA A 615 -10.93 -13.44 -19.02
C ALA A 615 -10.08 -14.26 -20.01
N LEU A 616 -8.75 -14.18 -19.93
CA LEU A 616 -7.83 -14.95 -20.77
C LEU A 616 -7.98 -16.47 -20.55
N ASN A 617 -8.21 -16.90 -19.29
CA ASN A 617 -8.41 -18.31 -18.95
C ASN A 617 -9.82 -18.83 -19.25
N SER A 618 -10.79 -17.96 -19.59
CA SER A 618 -12.20 -18.33 -19.77
C SER A 618 -12.49 -19.14 -21.01
N GLY A 619 -11.57 -19.22 -21.97
CA GLY A 619 -11.79 -19.82 -23.29
C GLY A 619 -12.72 -19.04 -24.24
N LYS A 620 -13.22 -17.87 -23.82
CA LYS A 620 -14.12 -17.02 -24.62
C LYS A 620 -13.42 -16.24 -25.72
N TYR A 621 -12.08 -16.03 -25.60
CA TYR A 621 -11.30 -15.18 -26.47
C TYR A 621 -10.24 -15.98 -27.22
N ASP A 622 -10.03 -15.66 -28.51
CA ASP A 622 -8.92 -16.22 -29.29
C ASP A 622 -7.60 -15.54 -28.85
N LEU A 623 -6.81 -16.26 -28.05
CA LEU A 623 -5.57 -15.73 -27.48
C LEU A 623 -4.55 -15.25 -28.51
N LYS A 624 -4.58 -15.79 -29.75
CA LYS A 624 -3.69 -15.36 -30.84
C LYS A 624 -4.03 -13.96 -31.36
N ASN A 625 -5.30 -13.56 -31.22
CA ASN A 625 -5.82 -12.27 -31.65
C ASN A 625 -6.35 -11.45 -30.44
N THR A 626 -5.73 -11.62 -29.28
CA THR A 626 -6.10 -10.90 -28.06
C THR A 626 -4.93 -10.04 -27.57
N SER A 627 -5.25 -8.85 -27.07
CA SER A 627 -4.34 -7.96 -26.34
C SER A 627 -5.02 -7.46 -25.08
N VAL A 628 -4.25 -6.97 -24.12
CA VAL A 628 -4.80 -6.40 -22.88
C VAL A 628 -4.43 -4.93 -22.76
N MET A 629 -5.27 -4.14 -22.10
CA MET A 629 -5.08 -2.70 -21.91
C MET A 629 -5.33 -2.31 -20.46
N ILE A 630 -4.44 -1.46 -19.92
CA ILE A 630 -4.68 -0.80 -18.62
C ILE A 630 -4.19 0.64 -18.62
N THR A 631 -4.62 1.44 -17.66
CA THR A 631 -4.12 2.79 -17.43
C THR A 631 -2.88 2.78 -16.54
N GLN A 632 -1.99 3.77 -16.73
CA GLN A 632 -0.80 3.98 -15.92
C GLN A 632 -0.70 5.46 -15.53
N THR A 633 -0.67 5.77 -14.23
CA THR A 633 -0.82 7.14 -13.74
C THR A 633 0.48 7.96 -13.74
N GLY A 634 1.65 7.33 -13.56
CA GLY A 634 2.96 8.02 -13.50
C GLY A 634 3.25 8.80 -12.21
N GLY A 635 2.39 8.74 -11.17
CA GLY A 635 2.56 9.40 -9.89
C GLY A 635 3.33 8.57 -8.85
N ALA A 636 3.56 9.13 -7.65
CA ALA A 636 4.26 8.46 -6.54
C ALA A 636 3.49 7.27 -5.95
N CYS A 637 2.20 7.12 -6.28
CA CYS A 637 1.38 5.98 -5.84
C CYS A 637 1.82 4.69 -6.53
N ARG A 638 1.63 3.57 -5.84
CA ARG A 638 1.91 2.21 -6.36
C ARG A 638 1.06 1.82 -7.59
N ALA A 639 -0.05 2.53 -7.85
CA ALA A 639 -0.87 2.32 -9.04
C ALA A 639 -0.08 2.47 -10.36
N THR A 640 0.95 3.30 -10.40
CA THR A 640 1.89 3.41 -11.51
C THR A 640 2.51 2.06 -11.89
N ASN A 641 2.65 1.14 -10.94
CA ASN A 641 3.26 -0.17 -11.12
C ASN A 641 2.27 -1.32 -11.39
N TYR A 642 0.97 -1.05 -11.59
CA TYR A 642 0.02 -2.10 -11.97
C TYR A 642 0.39 -2.77 -13.29
N VAL A 643 0.96 -2.01 -14.24
CA VAL A 643 1.54 -2.54 -15.48
C VAL A 643 2.60 -3.61 -15.20
N GLY A 644 3.54 -3.32 -14.30
CA GLY A 644 4.58 -4.26 -13.90
C GLY A 644 4.02 -5.53 -13.22
N MET A 645 2.97 -5.37 -12.39
CA MET A 645 2.28 -6.51 -11.77
C MET A 645 1.57 -7.37 -12.82
N LEU A 646 0.87 -6.74 -13.77
CA LEU A 646 0.18 -7.45 -14.86
C LEU A 646 1.17 -8.18 -15.78
N LYS A 647 2.30 -7.57 -16.13
CA LYS A 647 3.38 -8.23 -16.88
C LYS A 647 3.85 -9.53 -16.21
N LYS A 648 4.02 -9.48 -14.89
CA LYS A 648 4.36 -10.67 -14.11
C LYS A 648 3.23 -11.70 -14.14
N ALA A 649 1.99 -11.27 -13.93
CA ALA A 649 0.82 -12.15 -13.93
C ALA A 649 0.63 -12.84 -15.28
N LEU A 650 0.79 -12.13 -16.40
CA LEU A 650 0.74 -12.70 -17.75
C LEU A 650 1.82 -13.77 -17.95
N LYS A 651 3.07 -13.49 -17.55
CA LYS A 651 4.15 -14.48 -17.62
C LYS A 651 3.83 -15.71 -16.78
N ASP A 652 3.38 -15.50 -15.59
CA ASP A 652 3.17 -16.51 -14.57
C ASP A 652 1.93 -17.39 -14.83
N SER A 653 0.96 -16.87 -15.63
CA SER A 653 -0.25 -17.59 -16.07
C SER A 653 -0.09 -18.26 -17.44
N GLY A 654 1.10 -18.22 -18.06
CA GLY A 654 1.34 -18.81 -19.38
C GLY A 654 0.92 -17.94 -20.57
N HIS A 655 0.63 -16.66 -20.33
CA HIS A 655 0.17 -15.69 -21.33
C HIS A 655 1.24 -14.63 -21.66
N ALA A 656 2.52 -15.00 -21.61
CA ALA A 656 3.65 -14.06 -21.84
C ALA A 656 3.62 -13.41 -23.25
N ASP A 657 3.02 -14.09 -24.22
CA ASP A 657 2.94 -13.63 -25.61
C ASP A 657 1.77 -12.65 -25.88
N ILE A 658 0.94 -12.36 -24.89
CA ILE A 658 -0.18 -11.41 -25.03
C ILE A 658 0.36 -9.97 -24.97
N PRO A 659 0.14 -9.13 -26.01
CA PRO A 659 0.56 -7.72 -26.00
C PRO A 659 -0.19 -6.92 -24.93
N LEU A 660 0.55 -6.07 -24.22
CA LEU A 660 0.01 -5.19 -23.19
C LEU A 660 0.09 -3.73 -23.62
N ILE A 661 -1.05 -3.06 -23.71
CA ILE A 661 -1.18 -1.64 -24.01
C ILE A 661 -1.27 -0.86 -22.70
N SER A 662 -0.29 -0.03 -22.43
CA SER A 662 -0.33 0.92 -21.31
C SER A 662 -0.86 2.27 -21.79
N LEU A 663 -2.05 2.66 -21.31
CA LEU A 663 -2.59 4.00 -21.54
C LEU A 663 -1.88 4.99 -20.63
N ASN A 664 -0.94 5.70 -21.19
CA ASN A 664 -0.07 6.58 -20.43
C ASN A 664 -0.13 8.02 -20.95
N VAL A 665 -0.44 8.95 -20.06
CA VAL A 665 -0.42 10.38 -20.34
C VAL A 665 1.04 10.92 -20.32
N VAL A 666 1.96 10.20 -19.69
CA VAL A 666 3.34 10.64 -19.43
C VAL A 666 4.38 10.02 -20.37
N GLY A 667 3.99 9.09 -21.25
CA GLY A 667 4.86 8.53 -22.29
C GLY A 667 5.86 7.45 -21.84
N LEU A 668 5.58 6.69 -20.79
CA LEU A 668 6.47 5.66 -20.24
C LEU A 668 6.65 4.41 -21.13
N GLU A 669 5.66 4.04 -21.95
CA GLU A 669 5.79 2.94 -22.90
C GLU A 669 5.19 3.31 -24.26
N LYS A 670 6.00 3.27 -25.33
CA LYS A 670 5.54 3.53 -26.70
C LYS A 670 5.09 2.23 -27.35
N GLN A 671 3.91 2.25 -27.98
CA GLN A 671 3.33 1.16 -28.77
C GLN A 671 3.08 1.65 -30.19
N SER A 672 3.56 0.94 -31.20
CA SER A 672 3.44 1.38 -32.61
C SER A 672 2.01 1.31 -33.13
N GLY A 673 1.23 0.32 -32.67
CA GLY A 673 -0.16 0.10 -33.10
C GLY A 673 -1.20 0.91 -32.31
N PHE A 674 -0.84 1.46 -31.14
CA PHE A 674 -1.76 2.27 -30.35
C PHE A 674 -1.36 3.75 -30.40
N LYS A 675 -2.26 4.58 -30.94
CA LYS A 675 -2.05 6.03 -31.07
C LYS A 675 -3.22 6.77 -30.45
N LEU A 676 -2.96 7.57 -29.46
CA LEU A 676 -3.94 8.50 -28.91
C LEU A 676 -4.07 9.69 -29.89
N THR A 677 -4.96 9.54 -30.88
CA THR A 677 -5.24 10.60 -31.85
C THR A 677 -6.15 11.67 -31.23
N VAL A 678 -6.10 12.91 -31.76
CA VAL A 678 -6.98 14.00 -31.31
C VAL A 678 -8.47 13.60 -31.38
N PRO A 679 -8.96 12.97 -32.45
CA PRO A 679 -10.35 12.49 -32.52
C PRO A 679 -10.70 11.48 -31.41
N LEU A 680 -9.79 10.51 -31.13
CA LEU A 680 -10.00 9.55 -30.05
C LEU A 680 -10.05 10.24 -28.67
N ALA A 681 -9.11 11.16 -28.42
CA ALA A 681 -9.07 11.92 -27.16
C ALA A 681 -10.36 12.71 -26.95
N ILE A 682 -10.86 13.41 -27.98
CA ILE A 682 -12.13 14.15 -27.90
C ILE A 682 -13.30 13.19 -27.62
N ARG A 683 -13.42 12.06 -28.31
CA ARG A 683 -14.48 11.06 -28.06
C ARG A 683 -14.40 10.51 -26.64
N ALA A 684 -13.20 10.20 -26.15
CA ALA A 684 -13.01 9.69 -24.80
C ALA A 684 -13.45 10.73 -23.74
N PHE A 685 -13.11 12.01 -23.92
CA PHE A 685 -13.57 13.06 -23.01
C PHE A 685 -15.09 13.29 -23.12
N MET A 686 -15.67 13.24 -24.32
CA MET A 686 -17.13 13.29 -24.47
C MET A 686 -17.80 12.12 -23.73
N ALA A 687 -17.26 10.91 -23.84
CA ALA A 687 -17.76 9.72 -23.12
C ALA A 687 -17.71 9.90 -21.60
N ILE A 688 -16.60 10.45 -21.06
CA ILE A 688 -16.45 10.72 -19.61
C ILE A 688 -17.49 11.75 -19.16
N ILE A 689 -17.64 12.88 -19.86
CA ILE A 689 -18.61 13.92 -19.50
C ILE A 689 -20.04 13.41 -19.61
N TYR A 690 -20.39 12.64 -20.63
CA TYR A 690 -21.69 11.97 -20.71
C TYR A 690 -21.94 11.01 -19.54
N GLY A 691 -20.90 10.25 -19.15
CA GLY A 691 -20.96 9.39 -17.97
C GLY A 691 -21.23 10.15 -16.68
N ASP A 692 -20.56 11.30 -16.50
CA ASP A 692 -20.76 12.19 -15.34
C ASP A 692 -22.19 12.77 -15.32
N VAL A 693 -22.68 13.27 -16.46
CA VAL A 693 -24.05 13.80 -16.58
C VAL A 693 -25.09 12.73 -16.26
N LEU A 694 -24.92 11.53 -16.83
CA LEU A 694 -25.86 10.43 -16.62
C LEU A 694 -25.85 9.93 -15.18
N SER A 695 -24.67 9.73 -14.56
CA SER A 695 -24.56 9.26 -13.20
C SER A 695 -25.11 10.27 -12.20
N ARG A 696 -24.80 11.56 -12.36
CA ARG A 696 -25.29 12.65 -11.50
C ARG A 696 -26.81 12.76 -11.59
N CYS A 697 -27.38 12.72 -12.78
CA CYS A 697 -28.83 12.78 -12.99
C CYS A 697 -29.53 11.54 -12.45
N LEU A 698 -29.02 10.35 -12.75
CA LEU A 698 -29.59 9.06 -12.34
C LEU A 698 -29.63 8.92 -10.81
N TYR A 699 -28.52 9.12 -10.12
CA TYR A 699 -28.42 8.94 -8.67
C TYR A 699 -29.25 9.98 -7.89
N ARG A 700 -29.49 11.16 -8.50
CA ARG A 700 -30.38 12.18 -7.94
C ARG A 700 -31.85 11.87 -8.11
N VAL A 701 -32.24 11.11 -9.14
CA VAL A 701 -33.67 10.89 -9.49
C VAL A 701 -34.14 9.50 -9.04
N ARG A 702 -33.32 8.46 -9.24
CA ARG A 702 -33.68 7.06 -8.96
C ARG A 702 -34.21 6.81 -7.54
N PRO A 703 -33.64 7.37 -6.46
CA PRO A 703 -34.15 7.17 -5.12
C PRO A 703 -35.56 7.72 -4.90
N TYR A 704 -36.04 8.61 -5.77
CA TYR A 704 -37.33 9.31 -5.68
C TYR A 704 -38.32 8.92 -6.78
N GLU A 705 -38.00 7.96 -7.66
CA GLU A 705 -38.85 7.57 -8.78
C GLU A 705 -40.23 7.13 -8.31
N ALA A 706 -41.29 7.60 -9.03
CA ALA A 706 -42.66 7.27 -8.72
C ALA A 706 -42.99 5.81 -9.12
N THR A 707 -42.32 5.29 -10.16
CA THR A 707 -42.45 3.90 -10.62
C THR A 707 -41.06 3.28 -10.64
N ARG A 708 -40.86 2.23 -9.86
CA ARG A 708 -39.55 1.56 -9.70
C ARG A 708 -39.01 1.07 -11.04
N GLY A 709 -37.72 1.37 -11.30
CA GLY A 709 -37.01 1.00 -12.53
C GLY A 709 -37.22 1.95 -13.70
N SER A 710 -38.12 2.94 -13.57
CA SER A 710 -38.36 3.91 -14.64
C SER A 710 -37.16 4.87 -14.88
N ALA A 711 -36.42 5.21 -13.83
CA ALA A 711 -35.20 6.03 -13.95
C ALA A 711 -34.08 5.24 -14.67
N ASP A 712 -33.95 3.96 -14.36
CA ASP A 712 -33.01 3.08 -15.06
C ASP A 712 -33.39 2.89 -16.53
N ALA A 713 -34.68 2.79 -16.84
CA ALA A 713 -35.16 2.72 -18.24
C ALA A 713 -34.83 3.99 -19.03
N LEU A 714 -34.98 5.18 -18.42
CA LEU A 714 -34.55 6.44 -19.03
C LEU A 714 -33.02 6.49 -19.25
N TYR A 715 -32.24 6.03 -18.26
CA TYR A 715 -30.79 5.88 -18.39
C TYR A 715 -30.42 4.94 -19.56
N GLN A 716 -31.05 3.76 -19.67
CA GLN A 716 -30.75 2.81 -20.75
C GLN A 716 -31.08 3.41 -22.14
N LYS A 717 -32.18 4.17 -22.26
CA LYS A 717 -32.54 4.89 -23.49
C LYS A 717 -31.39 5.83 -23.90
N TRP A 718 -30.94 6.69 -22.98
CA TRP A 718 -29.85 7.62 -23.27
C TRP A 718 -28.51 6.91 -23.51
N ARG A 719 -28.20 5.87 -22.75
CA ARG A 719 -27.03 5.04 -22.94
C ARG A 719 -26.92 4.49 -24.37
N MET A 720 -27.97 3.85 -24.87
CA MET A 720 -28.01 3.29 -26.23
C MET A 720 -27.85 4.38 -27.29
N TYR A 721 -28.56 5.48 -27.15
CA TYR A 721 -28.47 6.61 -28.07
C TYR A 721 -27.04 7.20 -28.14
N LEU A 722 -26.42 7.43 -26.97
CA LEU A 722 -25.10 8.06 -26.91
C LEU A 722 -24.01 7.16 -27.47
N ARG A 723 -24.09 5.84 -27.29
CA ARG A 723 -23.14 4.88 -27.89
C ARG A 723 -23.10 5.03 -29.42
N GLU A 724 -24.23 5.24 -30.06
CA GLU A 724 -24.32 5.46 -31.52
C GLU A 724 -23.93 6.88 -31.93
N ASP A 725 -24.39 7.90 -31.19
CA ASP A 725 -24.09 9.33 -31.49
C ASP A 725 -22.59 9.65 -31.44
N MET A 726 -21.81 8.96 -30.62
CA MET A 726 -20.34 9.10 -30.56
C MET A 726 -19.62 8.72 -31.87
N LYS A 727 -20.28 8.09 -32.81
CA LYS A 727 -19.80 7.92 -34.19
C LYS A 727 -19.50 9.26 -34.83
N HIS A 728 -20.34 10.26 -34.56
CA HIS A 728 -20.24 11.60 -35.08
C HIS A 728 -19.46 12.50 -34.09
N LEU A 729 -18.30 12.99 -34.49
CA LEU A 729 -17.48 13.91 -33.71
C LEU A 729 -18.04 15.35 -33.84
N SER A 730 -19.20 15.61 -33.20
CA SER A 730 -19.92 16.89 -33.31
C SER A 730 -20.11 17.55 -31.97
N LEU A 731 -19.36 18.62 -31.69
CA LEU A 731 -19.54 19.41 -30.45
C LEU A 731 -20.96 20.03 -30.34
N PRO A 732 -21.60 20.54 -31.43
CA PRO A 732 -22.99 21.00 -31.34
C PRO A 732 -23.97 19.90 -30.91
N ASN A 733 -23.84 18.68 -31.43
CA ASN A 733 -24.66 17.55 -31.01
C ASN A 733 -24.38 17.16 -29.57
N PHE A 734 -23.12 17.08 -29.18
CA PHE A 734 -22.71 16.84 -27.81
C PHE A 734 -23.38 17.84 -26.84
N ASN A 735 -23.29 19.13 -27.12
CA ASN A 735 -23.89 20.19 -26.30
C ASN A 735 -25.42 20.11 -26.26
N LYS A 736 -26.07 19.67 -27.38
CA LYS A 736 -27.51 19.45 -27.44
C LYS A 736 -27.92 18.26 -26.58
N ASN A 737 -27.21 17.14 -26.70
CA ASN A 737 -27.48 15.92 -25.96
C ASN A 737 -27.34 16.12 -24.46
N VAL A 738 -26.26 16.80 -23.99
CA VAL A 738 -26.07 17.15 -22.58
C VAL A 738 -27.28 17.91 -22.03
N ARG A 739 -27.76 18.96 -22.76
CA ARG A 739 -28.94 19.71 -22.34
C ARG A 739 -30.22 18.87 -22.30
N ASN A 740 -30.41 18.00 -23.29
CA ASN A 740 -31.57 17.13 -23.37
C ASN A 740 -31.61 16.09 -22.25
N ILE A 741 -30.44 15.48 -21.91
CA ILE A 741 -30.32 14.55 -20.75
C ILE A 741 -30.76 15.28 -19.48
N VAL A 742 -30.14 16.44 -19.19
CA VAL A 742 -30.48 17.22 -17.99
C VAL A 742 -31.96 17.60 -17.98
N LYS A 743 -32.54 17.97 -19.14
CA LYS A 743 -33.97 18.29 -19.26
C LYS A 743 -34.85 17.09 -18.95
N ASP A 744 -34.61 15.94 -19.61
CA ASP A 744 -35.41 14.73 -19.45
C ASP A 744 -35.41 14.25 -17.99
N PHE A 745 -34.25 14.28 -17.32
CA PHE A 745 -34.16 13.93 -15.89
C PHE A 745 -34.71 15.03 -14.96
N SER A 746 -34.73 16.29 -15.37
CA SER A 746 -35.36 17.37 -14.59
C SER A 746 -36.88 17.26 -14.56
N GLU A 747 -37.46 16.89 -15.71
CA GLU A 747 -38.89 16.71 -15.91
C GLU A 747 -39.38 15.33 -15.48
N PHE A 748 -38.48 14.44 -15.04
CA PHE A 748 -38.78 13.07 -14.64
C PHE A 748 -39.69 13.03 -13.40
N PRO A 749 -40.78 12.19 -13.41
CA PRO A 749 -41.69 12.08 -12.28
C PRO A 749 -41.03 11.53 -11.01
N VAL A 750 -41.07 12.29 -9.95
CA VAL A 750 -40.46 11.93 -8.65
C VAL A 750 -41.47 12.13 -7.54
N LEU A 751 -41.34 11.34 -6.48
CA LEU A 751 -42.09 11.48 -5.24
C LEU A 751 -41.61 12.70 -4.46
N ASP A 752 -42.52 13.44 -3.84
CA ASP A 752 -42.19 14.56 -2.94
C ASP A 752 -41.89 14.05 -1.53
N ILE A 753 -40.75 13.40 -1.39
CA ILE A 753 -40.24 12.89 -0.11
C ILE A 753 -38.82 13.39 0.14
N LYS A 754 -38.44 13.50 1.40
CA LYS A 754 -37.07 13.84 1.79
C LYS A 754 -36.31 12.57 2.15
N LYS A 755 -35.05 12.47 1.69
CA LYS A 755 -34.12 11.39 2.04
C LYS A 755 -32.81 12.00 2.51
N PRO A 756 -32.08 11.35 3.46
CA PRO A 756 -30.72 11.75 3.79
C PRO A 756 -29.82 11.62 2.56
N ARG A 757 -28.99 12.66 2.32
CA ARG A 757 -28.02 12.65 1.24
C ARG A 757 -26.68 12.15 1.77
N ILE A 758 -26.08 11.17 1.08
CA ILE A 758 -24.83 10.52 1.45
C ILE A 758 -23.80 10.72 0.34
N GLY A 759 -22.71 11.42 0.65
CA GLY A 759 -21.59 11.62 -0.26
C GLY A 759 -20.65 10.40 -0.28
N LEU A 760 -20.20 10.00 -1.46
CA LEU A 760 -19.21 8.95 -1.64
C LEU A 760 -17.91 9.54 -2.17
N VAL A 761 -16.84 9.49 -1.39
CA VAL A 761 -15.50 9.88 -1.79
C VAL A 761 -14.52 8.74 -1.55
N GLY A 762 -13.34 8.78 -2.13
CA GLY A 762 -12.33 7.74 -1.89
C GLY A 762 -11.39 7.49 -3.05
N GLU A 763 -10.71 6.35 -2.99
CA GLU A 763 -9.83 5.88 -4.06
C GLU A 763 -10.68 5.61 -5.31
N ILE A 764 -10.18 6.04 -6.46
CA ILE A 764 -10.96 6.15 -7.70
C ILE A 764 -11.62 4.84 -8.14
N LEU A 765 -10.91 3.69 -8.11
CA LEU A 765 -11.50 2.42 -8.50
C LEU A 765 -12.52 1.95 -7.45
N VAL A 766 -12.19 2.05 -6.16
CA VAL A 766 -13.12 1.67 -5.08
C VAL A 766 -14.37 2.55 -5.08
N LYS A 767 -14.24 3.84 -5.44
CA LYS A 767 -15.38 4.75 -5.53
C LYS A 767 -16.40 4.33 -6.60
N PHE A 768 -15.95 3.87 -7.75
CA PHE A 768 -16.83 3.63 -8.91
C PHE A 768 -17.11 2.15 -9.21
N HIS A 769 -16.23 1.22 -8.82
CA HIS A 769 -16.35 -0.19 -9.19
C HIS A 769 -17.23 -0.96 -8.20
N PRO A 770 -18.38 -1.53 -8.62
CA PRO A 770 -19.36 -2.11 -7.70
C PRO A 770 -18.81 -3.29 -6.88
N VAL A 771 -17.91 -4.11 -7.42
CA VAL A 771 -17.29 -5.21 -6.65
C VAL A 771 -16.28 -4.69 -5.63
N ALA A 772 -15.55 -3.63 -5.98
CA ALA A 772 -14.55 -3.06 -5.08
C ALA A 772 -15.17 -2.44 -3.83
N ASN A 773 -16.43 -2.01 -3.89
CA ASN A 773 -17.14 -1.35 -2.81
C ASN A 773 -18.39 -2.11 -2.32
N ASN A 774 -18.55 -3.38 -2.68
CA ASN A 774 -19.68 -4.24 -2.29
C ASN A 774 -21.04 -3.60 -2.66
N ASN A 775 -21.13 -2.99 -3.85
CA ASN A 775 -22.31 -2.30 -4.36
C ASN A 775 -22.92 -1.29 -3.36
N ILE A 776 -22.05 -0.44 -2.80
CA ILE A 776 -22.45 0.53 -1.77
C ILE A 776 -23.58 1.47 -2.21
N ILE A 777 -23.65 1.84 -3.49
CA ILE A 777 -24.73 2.68 -4.02
C ILE A 777 -26.06 1.97 -3.82
N GLY A 778 -26.17 0.72 -4.26
CA GLY A 778 -27.37 -0.10 -4.06
C GLY A 778 -27.70 -0.30 -2.58
N LEU A 779 -26.71 -0.52 -1.73
CA LEU A 779 -26.90 -0.63 -0.28
C LEU A 779 -27.52 0.65 0.29
N LEU A 780 -26.99 1.82 -0.02
CA LEU A 780 -27.46 3.11 0.51
C LEU A 780 -28.86 3.47 0.00
N GLU A 781 -29.14 3.22 -1.28
CA GLU A 781 -30.46 3.45 -1.85
C GLU A 781 -31.51 2.52 -1.23
N ASN A 782 -31.19 1.23 -1.02
CA ASN A 782 -32.07 0.28 -0.32
C ASN A 782 -32.30 0.66 1.15
N GLU A 783 -31.36 1.32 1.79
CA GLU A 783 -31.51 1.89 3.13
C GLU A 783 -32.33 3.20 3.15
N GLY A 784 -32.82 3.67 2.00
CA GLY A 784 -33.65 4.85 1.86
C GLY A 784 -32.91 6.18 1.74
N CYS A 785 -31.67 6.17 1.28
CA CYS A 785 -30.85 7.36 1.12
C CYS A 785 -30.74 7.81 -0.35
N GLU A 786 -30.37 9.08 -0.56
CA GLU A 786 -29.88 9.61 -1.84
C GLU A 786 -28.36 9.56 -1.84
N VAL A 787 -27.77 9.02 -2.91
CA VAL A 787 -26.32 8.91 -3.05
C VAL A 787 -25.79 10.05 -3.93
N VAL A 788 -24.72 10.70 -3.48
CA VAL A 788 -24.03 11.76 -4.22
C VAL A 788 -22.59 11.31 -4.49
N VAL A 789 -22.25 11.11 -5.77
CA VAL A 789 -20.92 10.70 -6.22
C VAL A 789 -20.31 11.85 -7.00
N PRO A 790 -19.16 12.40 -6.59
CA PRO A 790 -18.43 13.39 -7.37
C PRO A 790 -18.02 12.86 -8.75
N ASP A 791 -17.98 13.75 -9.73
CA ASP A 791 -17.75 13.46 -11.14
C ASP A 791 -16.35 12.85 -11.39
N LEU A 792 -16.25 11.90 -12.32
CA LEU A 792 -14.98 11.29 -12.72
C LEU A 792 -14.04 12.32 -13.39
N MET A 793 -14.60 13.28 -14.11
CA MET A 793 -13.83 14.35 -14.76
C MET A 793 -13.00 15.19 -13.76
N GLY A 794 -13.45 15.31 -12.51
CA GLY A 794 -12.72 15.98 -11.43
C GLY A 794 -11.29 15.43 -11.24
N PHE A 795 -11.10 14.11 -11.38
CA PHE A 795 -9.78 13.49 -11.28
C PHE A 795 -8.84 13.90 -12.42
N PHE A 796 -9.35 14.08 -13.63
CA PHE A 796 -8.53 14.58 -14.76
C PHE A 796 -8.12 16.04 -14.56
N TYR A 797 -9.03 16.86 -14.04
CA TYR A 797 -8.69 18.23 -13.65
C TYR A 797 -7.62 18.27 -12.57
N TYR A 798 -7.74 17.41 -11.56
CA TYR A 798 -6.76 17.28 -10.47
C TYR A 798 -5.37 16.97 -11.01
N ILE A 799 -5.21 15.92 -11.84
CA ILE A 799 -3.92 15.55 -12.44
C ILE A 799 -3.31 16.71 -13.23
N CYS A 800 -4.10 17.37 -14.07
CA CYS A 800 -3.64 18.50 -14.90
C CYS A 800 -3.38 19.78 -14.10
N SER A 801 -3.87 19.90 -12.87
CA SER A 801 -3.61 21.03 -11.98
C SER A 801 -2.25 20.95 -11.25
N HIS A 802 -1.54 19.81 -11.31
CA HIS A 802 -0.27 19.62 -10.60
C HIS A 802 0.81 20.62 -10.98
N GLY A 803 0.83 21.12 -12.22
CA GLY A 803 1.82 22.11 -12.68
C GLY A 803 1.81 23.39 -11.87
N LYS A 804 0.62 23.91 -11.55
CA LYS A 804 0.48 25.09 -10.68
C LYS A 804 1.04 24.81 -9.28
N THR A 805 0.67 23.69 -8.69
CA THR A 805 1.13 23.28 -7.36
C THR A 805 2.64 23.05 -7.30
N LYS A 806 3.21 22.33 -8.30
CA LYS A 806 4.67 22.09 -8.35
C LYS A 806 5.47 23.39 -8.53
N ARG A 807 4.93 24.37 -9.28
CA ARG A 807 5.58 25.68 -9.39
C ARG A 807 5.56 26.48 -8.10
N GLU A 808 4.47 26.39 -7.38
CA GLU A 808 4.29 27.12 -6.12
C GLU A 808 5.11 26.51 -4.98
N LEU A 809 4.97 25.22 -4.73
CA LEU A 809 5.47 24.54 -3.55
C LEU A 809 6.75 23.74 -3.77
N LEU A 810 6.99 23.26 -4.99
CA LEU A 810 8.11 22.40 -5.36
C LEU A 810 8.91 22.99 -6.53
N TYR A 811 9.13 22.19 -7.57
CA TYR A 811 9.79 22.60 -8.81
C TYR A 811 9.17 21.93 -10.04
N THR A 812 8.93 22.70 -11.07
CA THR A 812 8.62 22.24 -12.43
C THR A 812 8.98 23.31 -13.46
N THR A 813 9.19 22.93 -14.71
CA THR A 813 9.50 23.87 -15.78
C THR A 813 8.27 24.72 -16.16
N ARG A 814 8.51 25.94 -16.65
CA ARG A 814 7.43 26.84 -17.10
C ARG A 814 6.62 26.23 -18.23
N THR A 815 7.28 25.56 -19.17
CA THR A 815 6.64 24.92 -20.32
C THR A 815 5.69 23.79 -19.91
N LYS A 816 6.11 22.95 -18.97
CA LYS A 816 5.26 21.86 -18.44
C LYS A 816 4.05 22.40 -17.69
N ALA A 817 4.25 23.39 -16.82
CA ALA A 817 3.15 24.02 -16.10
C ALA A 817 2.16 24.72 -17.04
N PHE A 818 2.65 25.33 -18.12
CA PHE A 818 1.80 25.95 -19.15
C PHE A 818 0.97 24.91 -19.90
N ALA A 819 1.59 23.79 -20.32
CA ALA A 819 0.90 22.72 -21.03
C ALA A 819 -0.21 22.08 -20.16
N GLU A 820 0.06 21.82 -18.87
CA GLU A 820 -0.91 21.29 -17.93
C GLU A 820 -2.09 22.28 -17.72
N ASN A 821 -1.82 23.57 -17.59
CA ASN A 821 -2.86 24.60 -17.48
C ASN A 821 -3.69 24.75 -18.76
N ALA A 822 -3.07 24.62 -19.93
CA ALA A 822 -3.78 24.59 -21.21
C ALA A 822 -4.74 23.39 -21.32
N ALA A 823 -4.34 22.22 -20.81
CA ALA A 823 -5.21 21.05 -20.73
C ALA A 823 -6.43 21.31 -19.81
N VAL A 824 -6.24 21.92 -18.64
CA VAL A 824 -7.35 22.31 -17.75
C VAL A 824 -8.34 23.23 -18.48
N ASN A 825 -7.85 24.21 -19.24
CA ASN A 825 -8.72 25.12 -19.99
C ASN A 825 -9.46 24.44 -21.14
N ALA A 826 -8.82 23.46 -21.83
CA ALA A 826 -9.48 22.65 -22.84
C ALA A 826 -10.61 21.79 -22.24
N PHE A 827 -10.39 21.19 -21.07
CA PHE A 827 -11.43 20.44 -20.35
C PHE A 827 -12.60 21.35 -19.93
N ARG A 828 -12.32 22.54 -19.38
CA ARG A 828 -13.36 23.53 -19.05
C ARG A 828 -14.19 23.92 -20.25
N PHE A 829 -13.57 24.09 -21.41
CA PHE A 829 -14.29 24.39 -22.65
C PHE A 829 -15.25 23.25 -23.02
N MET A 830 -14.80 22.01 -23.01
CA MET A 830 -15.64 20.83 -23.32
C MET A 830 -16.76 20.63 -22.28
N GLU A 831 -16.50 20.86 -21.01
CA GLU A 831 -17.48 20.72 -19.93
C GLU A 831 -18.47 21.89 -19.81
N SER A 832 -18.21 23.02 -20.50
CA SER A 832 -18.98 24.26 -20.35
C SER A 832 -20.48 24.12 -20.57
N SER A 833 -20.90 23.26 -21.52
CA SER A 833 -22.31 22.99 -21.79
C SER A 833 -22.98 22.23 -20.65
N TYR A 834 -22.28 21.26 -20.05
CA TYR A 834 -22.74 20.50 -18.90
C TYR A 834 -22.92 21.43 -17.68
N ARG A 835 -21.92 22.20 -17.33
CA ARG A 835 -21.99 23.17 -16.22
C ARG A 835 -23.15 24.16 -16.37
N LYS A 836 -23.37 24.65 -17.60
CA LYS A 836 -24.51 25.53 -17.90
C LYS A 836 -25.84 24.81 -17.79
N ALA A 837 -25.93 23.56 -18.21
CA ALA A 837 -27.17 22.79 -18.19
C ALA A 837 -27.64 22.45 -16.76
N VAL A 838 -26.71 22.12 -15.86
CA VAL A 838 -27.04 21.74 -14.47
C VAL A 838 -27.16 22.94 -13.53
N LYS A 839 -26.62 24.10 -13.90
CA LYS A 839 -26.65 25.32 -13.06
C LYS A 839 -28.10 25.74 -12.73
N GLY A 840 -28.40 25.89 -11.45
CA GLY A 840 -29.75 26.26 -10.97
C GLY A 840 -30.76 25.10 -11.00
N THR A 841 -30.36 23.87 -11.35
CA THR A 841 -31.20 22.67 -11.29
C THR A 841 -30.99 21.91 -9.97
N LYS A 842 -31.85 20.92 -9.72
CA LYS A 842 -31.73 19.99 -8.57
C LYS A 842 -30.43 19.16 -8.56
N PHE A 843 -29.67 19.12 -9.67
CA PHE A 843 -28.50 18.26 -9.81
C PHE A 843 -27.22 18.88 -9.25
N GLY A 844 -27.17 20.22 -9.03
CA GLY A 844 -25.96 20.92 -8.59
C GLY A 844 -24.92 21.06 -9.72
N CYS A 845 -23.95 21.90 -9.51
CA CYS A 845 -22.85 22.14 -10.47
C CYS A 845 -21.54 21.62 -9.88
N PRO A 846 -20.71 20.85 -10.64
CA PRO A 846 -19.41 20.41 -10.15
C PRO A 846 -18.52 21.59 -9.72
N GLY A 847 -17.71 21.44 -8.67
CA GLY A 847 -16.80 22.47 -8.18
C GLY A 847 -15.73 22.87 -9.20
N ASP A 848 -15.19 24.06 -9.06
CA ASP A 848 -14.01 24.46 -9.84
C ASP A 848 -12.74 23.95 -9.17
N ILE A 849 -11.86 23.30 -9.92
CA ILE A 849 -10.66 22.65 -9.39
C ILE A 849 -9.72 23.64 -8.66
N TYR A 850 -9.66 24.91 -9.09
CA TYR A 850 -8.81 25.89 -8.44
C TYR A 850 -9.46 26.47 -7.17
N GLU A 851 -10.79 26.58 -7.12
CA GLU A 851 -11.52 26.93 -5.91
C GLU A 851 -11.40 25.83 -4.87
N MET A 852 -11.60 24.56 -5.28
CA MET A 852 -11.39 23.38 -4.45
C MET A 852 -9.96 23.31 -3.90
N ARG A 853 -8.96 23.65 -4.75
CA ARG A 853 -7.54 23.70 -4.34
C ARG A 853 -7.26 24.77 -3.28
N GLU A 854 -7.91 25.91 -3.36
CA GLU A 854 -7.72 26.96 -2.35
C GLU A 854 -8.50 26.66 -1.05
N SER A 855 -9.72 26.10 -1.13
CA SER A 855 -10.52 25.73 0.04
C SER A 855 -9.84 24.67 0.91
N VAL A 856 -9.17 23.68 0.28
CA VAL A 856 -8.53 22.57 1.00
C VAL A 856 -7.30 22.99 1.82
N ARG A 857 -6.72 24.18 1.57
CA ARG A 857 -5.51 24.67 2.28
C ARG A 857 -5.70 24.80 3.80
N SER A 858 -6.92 24.98 4.25
CA SER A 858 -7.25 25.02 5.68
C SER A 858 -7.07 23.64 6.36
N ILE A 859 -7.15 22.56 5.60
CA ILE A 859 -7.09 21.17 6.08
C ILE A 859 -5.75 20.53 5.73
N VAL A 860 -5.39 20.51 4.44
CA VAL A 860 -4.20 19.86 3.92
C VAL A 860 -3.58 20.66 2.79
N SER A 861 -2.26 20.63 2.67
CA SER A 861 -1.57 21.35 1.60
C SER A 861 -1.86 20.74 0.23
N PRO A 862 -2.07 21.57 -0.82
CA PRO A 862 -2.13 21.11 -2.21
C PRO A 862 -0.86 20.39 -2.70
N GLY A 863 0.24 20.45 -1.95
CA GLY A 863 1.45 19.68 -2.20
C GLY A 863 1.27 18.16 -2.10
N ASN A 864 0.19 17.68 -1.49
CA ASN A 864 -0.20 16.26 -1.45
C ASN A 864 -0.73 15.80 -2.80
N ILE A 865 0.16 15.45 -3.73
CA ILE A 865 -0.15 15.08 -5.13
C ILE A 865 -0.01 13.59 -5.44
N ALA A 866 0.13 12.74 -4.44
CA ALA A 866 0.22 11.28 -4.61
C ALA A 866 -1.18 10.64 -4.57
N GLY A 867 -1.50 9.80 -5.55
CA GLY A 867 -2.85 9.21 -5.69
C GLY A 867 -3.90 10.28 -5.89
N GLU A 868 -5.01 10.20 -5.17
CA GLU A 868 -6.06 11.23 -5.13
C GLU A 868 -5.60 12.50 -4.38
N GLY A 869 -4.62 12.35 -3.48
CA GLY A 869 -3.97 13.44 -2.78
C GLY A 869 -4.94 14.44 -2.16
N TRP A 870 -4.64 15.75 -2.26
CA TRP A 870 -5.47 16.81 -1.71
C TRP A 870 -6.90 16.86 -2.27
N PHE A 871 -7.11 16.31 -3.48
CA PHE A 871 -8.40 16.30 -4.15
C PHE A 871 -9.45 15.50 -3.36
N LEU A 872 -9.07 14.39 -2.73
CA LEU A 872 -9.96 13.62 -1.86
C LEU A 872 -10.51 14.45 -0.69
N SER A 873 -9.66 15.23 -0.02
CA SER A 873 -10.09 16.13 1.06
C SER A 873 -10.95 17.28 0.53
N ALA A 874 -10.65 17.79 -0.67
CA ALA A 874 -11.42 18.85 -1.33
C ALA A 874 -12.82 18.38 -1.74
N GLU A 875 -12.97 17.13 -2.22
CA GLU A 875 -14.30 16.52 -2.48
C GLU A 875 -15.16 16.46 -1.20
N MET A 876 -14.55 16.15 -0.04
CA MET A 876 -15.29 16.17 1.23
C MET A 876 -15.78 17.58 1.58
N LEU A 877 -14.92 18.60 1.43
CA LEU A 877 -15.30 20.00 1.68
C LEU A 877 -16.37 20.50 0.70
N GLU A 878 -16.27 20.14 -0.57
CA GLU A 878 -17.28 20.47 -1.59
C GLU A 878 -18.64 19.89 -1.21
N LEU A 879 -18.71 18.59 -0.87
CA LEU A 879 -19.94 17.93 -0.44
C LEU A 879 -20.55 18.58 0.80
N ILE A 880 -19.75 18.91 1.81
CA ILE A 880 -20.21 19.63 3.00
C ILE A 880 -20.80 20.99 2.61
N GLY A 881 -20.11 21.74 1.74
CA GLY A 881 -20.58 23.04 1.22
C GLY A 881 -21.87 22.94 0.39
N GLU A 882 -22.12 21.82 -0.28
CA GLU A 882 -23.37 21.50 -1.00
C GLU A 882 -24.49 20.97 -0.11
N GLY A 883 -24.32 20.96 1.21
CA GLY A 883 -25.30 20.45 2.17
C GLY A 883 -25.40 18.91 2.18
N VAL A 884 -24.28 18.22 1.90
CA VAL A 884 -24.12 16.76 1.98
C VAL A 884 -23.09 16.42 3.07
N PRO A 885 -23.40 16.64 4.36
CA PRO A 885 -22.43 16.46 5.43
C PRO A 885 -22.19 14.99 5.81
N ASN A 886 -23.03 14.06 5.36
CA ASN A 886 -22.88 12.64 5.62
C ASN A 886 -22.01 12.02 4.53
N ILE A 887 -20.83 11.56 4.85
CA ILE A 887 -19.81 11.14 3.86
C ILE A 887 -19.24 9.77 4.21
N VAL A 888 -19.20 8.87 3.22
CA VAL A 888 -18.43 7.63 3.29
C VAL A 888 -17.13 7.82 2.52
N CYS A 889 -16.02 7.83 3.24
CA CYS A 889 -14.68 7.86 2.66
C CYS A 889 -14.19 6.43 2.45
N MET A 890 -14.17 5.99 1.19
CA MET A 890 -13.89 4.62 0.77
C MET A 890 -12.43 4.47 0.34
N GLN A 891 -11.76 3.45 0.83
CA GLN A 891 -10.37 3.23 0.47
C GLN A 891 -9.99 1.75 0.47
N PRO A 892 -9.02 1.35 -0.34
CA PRO A 892 -8.37 0.05 -0.17
C PRO A 892 -7.67 -0.04 1.19
N PHE A 893 -7.68 -1.21 1.81
CA PHE A 893 -6.89 -1.43 3.02
C PHE A 893 -5.41 -1.03 2.79
N ALA A 894 -4.83 -0.32 3.74
CA ALA A 894 -3.45 0.20 3.68
C ALA A 894 -3.15 1.08 2.43
N CYS A 895 -4.13 1.88 1.98
CA CYS A 895 -3.91 2.87 0.93
C CYS A 895 -3.04 4.02 1.46
N LEU A 896 -1.84 4.17 0.90
CA LEU A 896 -0.84 5.12 1.40
C LEU A 896 -1.28 6.60 1.32
N PRO A 897 -1.76 7.12 0.17
CA PRO A 897 -2.25 8.50 0.10
C PRO A 897 -3.45 8.76 1.04
N ASN A 898 -4.37 7.81 1.13
CA ASN A 898 -5.61 7.99 1.90
C ASN A 898 -5.41 7.91 3.42
N HIS A 899 -4.27 7.39 3.90
CA HIS A 899 -3.89 7.58 5.30
C HIS A 899 -3.70 9.06 5.62
N VAL A 900 -3.16 9.85 4.68
CA VAL A 900 -2.87 11.27 4.85
C VAL A 900 -4.11 12.10 4.58
N THR A 901 -4.64 12.03 3.35
CA THR A 901 -5.68 12.95 2.84
C THR A 901 -7.11 12.43 3.01
N GLY A 902 -7.27 11.18 3.43
CA GLY A 902 -8.55 10.59 3.84
C GLY A 902 -8.68 10.55 5.36
N LYS A 903 -8.18 9.48 6.00
CA LYS A 903 -8.31 9.29 7.46
C LYS A 903 -7.64 10.39 8.28
N GLY A 904 -6.46 10.83 7.87
CA GLY A 904 -5.65 11.82 8.58
C GLY A 904 -6.28 13.19 8.73
N VAL A 905 -7.29 13.52 7.91
CA VAL A 905 -7.96 14.83 7.92
C VAL A 905 -9.34 14.83 8.57
N ILE A 906 -9.96 13.65 8.82
CA ILE A 906 -11.35 13.57 9.32
C ILE A 906 -11.51 14.29 10.65
N GLY A 907 -10.54 14.18 11.57
CA GLY A 907 -10.57 14.88 12.86
C GLY A 907 -10.65 16.39 12.69
N GLU A 908 -9.85 16.95 11.79
CA GLU A 908 -9.82 18.39 11.51
C GLU A 908 -11.07 18.86 10.74
N LEU A 909 -11.55 18.06 9.78
CA LEU A 909 -12.81 18.33 9.08
C LEU A 909 -13.99 18.44 10.07
N ARG A 910 -14.12 17.49 11.00
CA ARG A 910 -15.17 17.52 12.03
C ARG A 910 -15.02 18.71 12.98
N ARG A 911 -13.80 19.14 13.26
CA ARG A 911 -13.54 20.32 14.10
C ARG A 911 -13.98 21.61 13.41
N GLN A 912 -13.70 21.76 12.11
CA GLN A 912 -14.07 22.94 11.31
C GLN A 912 -15.55 22.90 10.89
N HIS A 913 -16.10 21.70 10.67
CA HIS A 913 -17.46 21.41 10.24
C HIS A 913 -18.15 20.43 11.19
N PRO A 914 -18.60 20.88 12.36
CA PRO A 914 -19.22 20.00 13.38
C PRO A 914 -20.46 19.25 12.91
N GLU A 915 -21.15 19.78 11.86
CA GLU A 915 -22.28 19.15 11.20
C GLU A 915 -21.89 17.89 10.40
N SER A 916 -20.59 17.71 10.11
CA SER A 916 -20.11 16.62 9.27
C SER A 916 -20.15 15.27 9.98
N ASN A 917 -20.70 14.27 9.30
CA ASN A 917 -20.80 12.89 9.73
C ASN A 917 -20.04 11.99 8.76
N ILE A 918 -18.73 11.89 8.95
CA ILE A 918 -17.81 11.22 8.02
C ILE A 918 -17.40 9.86 8.59
N VAL A 919 -17.51 8.80 7.79
CA VAL A 919 -17.00 7.46 8.13
C VAL A 919 -15.98 6.99 7.10
N ALA A 920 -14.79 6.57 7.56
CA ALA A 920 -13.81 5.91 6.70
C ALA A 920 -14.06 4.40 6.69
N VAL A 921 -14.10 3.80 5.50
CA VAL A 921 -14.32 2.36 5.32
C VAL A 921 -13.22 1.79 4.44
N ASP A 922 -12.51 0.78 4.97
CA ASP A 922 -11.49 0.03 4.23
C ASP A 922 -12.13 -1.14 3.49
N PHE A 923 -11.86 -1.22 2.18
CA PHE A 923 -12.29 -2.31 1.32
C PHE A 923 -11.11 -3.23 0.99
N ASP A 924 -11.35 -4.52 1.09
CA ASP A 924 -10.34 -5.56 0.86
C ASP A 924 -11.03 -6.91 0.67
N PRO A 925 -10.54 -7.80 -0.22
CA PRO A 925 -11.16 -9.11 -0.41
C PRO A 925 -11.16 -9.98 0.85
N GLY A 926 -10.27 -9.69 1.80
CA GLY A 926 -10.21 -10.36 3.11
C GLY A 926 -11.00 -9.68 4.23
N ALA A 927 -11.52 -8.47 4.01
CA ALA A 927 -12.28 -7.75 5.03
C ALA A 927 -13.69 -8.34 5.23
N SER A 928 -14.22 -8.20 6.45
CA SER A 928 -15.60 -8.58 6.74
C SER A 928 -16.57 -7.55 6.17
N GLU A 929 -17.38 -7.95 5.21
CA GLU A 929 -18.44 -7.12 4.63
C GLU A 929 -19.41 -6.62 5.71
N VAL A 930 -19.78 -7.48 6.66
CA VAL A 930 -20.68 -7.11 7.76
C VAL A 930 -20.09 -5.98 8.61
N ASN A 931 -18.78 -5.99 8.88
CA ASN A 931 -18.16 -4.89 9.63
C ASN A 931 -18.20 -3.57 8.85
N GLN A 932 -18.00 -3.62 7.53
CA GLN A 932 -18.11 -2.45 6.66
C GLN A 932 -19.55 -1.92 6.67
N VAL A 933 -20.54 -2.80 6.45
CA VAL A 933 -21.98 -2.46 6.47
C VAL A 933 -22.41 -1.92 7.83
N ASN A 934 -21.95 -2.50 8.95
CA ASN A 934 -22.28 -2.02 10.28
C ASN A 934 -21.75 -0.61 10.55
N ARG A 935 -20.54 -0.30 10.11
CA ARG A 935 -19.99 1.07 10.22
C ARG A 935 -20.80 2.07 9.40
N ILE A 936 -21.21 1.68 8.20
CA ILE A 936 -22.09 2.50 7.34
C ILE A 936 -23.46 2.67 8.01
N LYS A 937 -24.08 1.61 8.51
CA LYS A 937 -25.39 1.68 9.19
C LYS A 937 -25.37 2.55 10.46
N LEU A 938 -24.24 2.54 11.19
CA LEU A 938 -24.08 3.44 12.34
C LEU A 938 -24.05 4.91 11.90
N MET A 939 -23.31 5.22 10.82
CA MET A 939 -23.31 6.56 10.22
C MET A 939 -24.71 6.95 9.71
N LEU A 940 -25.45 6.03 9.08
CA LEU A 940 -26.79 6.26 8.60
C LEU A 940 -27.78 6.57 9.74
N THR A 941 -27.65 5.92 10.90
CA THR A 941 -28.48 6.22 12.07
C THR A 941 -28.39 7.69 12.46
N GLN A 942 -27.17 8.23 12.47
CA GLN A 942 -26.93 9.66 12.73
C GLN A 942 -27.46 10.54 11.57
N ALA A 943 -27.29 10.09 10.31
CA ALA A 943 -27.76 10.84 9.14
C ALA A 943 -29.30 11.01 9.13
N PHE A 944 -30.04 9.96 9.47
CA PHE A 944 -31.50 10.01 9.61
C PHE A 944 -31.92 10.90 10.78
N ALA A 945 -31.24 10.82 11.92
CA ALA A 945 -31.51 11.67 13.08
C ALA A 945 -31.27 13.15 12.76
N ASN A 946 -30.15 13.47 12.12
CA ASN A 946 -29.80 14.86 11.70
C ASN A 946 -30.80 15.43 10.69
N ALA A 947 -31.33 14.58 9.80
CA ALA A 947 -32.36 14.99 8.84
C ALA A 947 -33.77 15.10 9.42
N GLY A 948 -34.00 14.64 10.66
CA GLY A 948 -35.33 14.59 11.28
C GLY A 948 -36.30 13.60 10.59
N ILE A 949 -35.77 12.56 9.95
CA ILE A 949 -36.53 11.59 9.14
C ILE A 949 -36.55 10.24 9.85
N SER A 950 -37.75 9.62 9.96
CA SER A 950 -37.83 8.23 10.41
C SER A 950 -37.41 7.28 9.29
N ARG A 951 -36.41 6.42 9.53
CA ARG A 951 -35.98 5.42 8.56
C ARG A 951 -37.14 4.51 8.12
N ARG A 952 -38.02 4.11 9.05
CA ARG A 952 -39.21 3.27 8.75
C ARG A 952 -40.18 3.92 7.74
N SER A 953 -40.35 5.26 7.81
CA SER A 953 -41.27 5.96 6.90
C SER A 953 -40.75 5.99 5.45
N VAL A 954 -39.42 5.95 5.26
CA VAL A 954 -38.82 6.04 3.92
C VAL A 954 -38.64 4.63 3.29
N VAL A 955 -38.30 3.62 4.10
CA VAL A 955 -38.14 2.24 3.62
C VAL A 955 -39.49 1.58 3.31
N ASN A 956 -40.55 1.84 4.10
CA ASN A 956 -41.90 1.28 3.85
C ASN A 956 -42.52 1.81 2.55
N ILE A 957 -42.21 3.03 2.11
CA ILE A 957 -42.70 3.55 0.81
C ILE A 957 -42.09 2.76 -0.37
N GLN A 958 -40.90 2.17 -0.19
CA GLN A 958 -40.25 1.36 -1.21
C GLN A 958 -40.71 -0.12 -1.21
N THR A 959 -41.33 -0.59 -0.13
CA THR A 959 -41.78 -2.00 0.03
C THR A 959 -43.27 -2.20 -0.15
N ASP A 960 -44.06 -1.12 -0.41
CA ASP A 960 -45.50 -1.25 -0.54
C ASP A 960 -45.92 -2.00 -1.81
N ASP A 961 -46.57 -3.09 -1.57
CA ASP A 961 -47.47 -4.07 -2.23
C ASP A 961 -47.49 -4.27 -3.75
N LYS A 962 -47.15 -3.35 -4.59
CA LYS A 962 -47.07 -3.63 -6.04
C LYS A 962 -45.85 -4.44 -6.47
N TYR A 963 -44.79 -4.49 -5.62
CA TYR A 963 -43.59 -5.24 -5.93
C TYR A 963 -43.74 -6.74 -5.62
N SER A 964 -44.47 -7.10 -4.58
CA SER A 964 -44.79 -8.47 -4.27
C SER A 964 -45.66 -9.12 -5.37
N GLU A 965 -46.53 -8.36 -6.03
CA GLU A 965 -47.37 -8.85 -7.12
C GLU A 965 -46.57 -9.07 -8.43
N LEU A 966 -45.53 -8.24 -8.70
CA LEU A 966 -44.68 -8.39 -9.89
C LEU A 966 -43.63 -9.51 -9.73
N VAL A 967 -43.11 -9.73 -8.53
CA VAL A 967 -42.25 -10.88 -8.24
C VAL A 967 -43.04 -12.19 -8.19
N ALA A 968 -44.27 -12.18 -7.66
CA ALA A 968 -45.19 -13.32 -7.70
C ALA A 968 -45.64 -13.67 -9.12
N ALA A 969 -45.66 -12.70 -10.04
CA ALA A 969 -46.04 -12.90 -11.43
C ALA A 969 -44.92 -13.43 -12.36
N GLY A 970 -43.70 -13.72 -11.84
CA GLY A 970 -42.61 -14.39 -12.57
C GLY A 970 -42.03 -13.63 -13.76
N LYS A 971 -42.20 -12.32 -13.82
CA LYS A 971 -41.58 -11.48 -14.86
C LYS A 971 -40.22 -10.97 -14.41
N SER A 972 -39.18 -11.76 -14.64
CA SER A 972 -37.81 -11.30 -14.63
C SER A 972 -37.57 -10.28 -15.74
N MET A 973 -37.18 -9.08 -15.43
CA MET A 973 -36.55 -8.17 -16.38
C MET A 973 -35.04 -8.43 -16.52
#